data_86fa2bf3785fbe7fa12f64ca4be207a3
#
_entry.id   86fa2bf3785fbe7fa12f64ca4be207a3
#
_cell.length_a   1.000
_cell.length_b   1.000
_cell.length_c   1.000
_cell.angle_alpha   90.00
_cell.angle_beta   90.00
_cell.angle_gamma   90.00
#
_symmetry.space_group_name_H-M   'P 1'
#
loop_
_entity.id
_entity.type
_entity.pdbx_description
1 polymer ?
#
loop_
_entity_poly.entity_id
_entity_poly.type
_entity_poly.pdbx_seq_one_letter_code
_entity_poly.pdbx_strand_id
1 'polypeptide(L)'
;MTEFLDYQEVQEQAFIHAQKLAEREFKNGYQFEYLFCYTNGHGMPVYWKVRAKNHHTGDKWIRVFSSGERGFKFGDPNFTELYPIGQGKKPLYALEQVLNIPEKQPIYIVEGEQKADFVNSLGLTATTCGGSGNTDKTDLKPLAKHSIIIWADNDKAGTKFFNEIAQQLDLLGCDIRYIVLDGLNLPEKGDVMDWADLRKQQGLITKASDITALITAQYQPPSPSDNLPDGMLAEPMEWENGSFEVHDKGVFYIEKLKNGEYRERFISSPILVTAKTRDNTSNNWGRLLQWQDDAFIHHNWAVPNELFQGDGTESRKALSNQGVIITPDRRGRELFQIYLMSYPVDKFALCVDSVGWHGHRYVLPTETYSNPATKHDEVIVYQRTDGLDNRFQFKGELDTWKNGVSLLLESHSKLVFSVACAFAGQLLEPLNQQGGGFHINGTSSKGKSTAIYLACSVWGHPKEYYRTWRSTGNALEQTAFMHNDGFLVLDEIGEASAKDIGQTVYMLANGQGKARMARTAITKAPQQWRVLFLSSGEKTFKEILNEIGQTAKLGQEIRLPEISLDACEYGVFDLVDFAPDASQQANMLYENSINAYGVAGKAWLEYLTSDKGQMTETALKLYQQYKAKLTPDNAQGHIARVASRFAVVAVAGELATQANITGWKKGRALEAVISVFKTWLNSFEMVGDFEDRQILQQVRAFFEANGNSRFDTLIEGNKCASYGNSDHADDANTDTKSFREKTMYRVGYKVVNAQQRETLRYLFFKEQFKQELCTGFDPKKVAKVLKKHGWLDCANGKTTKQERTPESKNPVWLYVFNTSMFSYDIEKATNPYTDEVNTGTTIDI
;
A
#
# COMPACT_ATOMS: atom_id res chain seq x y z
N MET A 1 -34.63 29.04 -41.28
CA MET A 1 -34.78 30.07 -40.25
C MET A 1 -36.07 29.75 -39.52
N THR A 2 -36.03 28.92 -38.50
CA THR A 2 -37.13 28.68 -37.58
C THR A 2 -37.05 29.78 -36.53
N GLU A 3 -38.02 30.71 -36.54
CA GLU A 3 -38.17 31.72 -35.50
C GLU A 3 -38.21 31.03 -34.16
N PHE A 4 -37.35 31.46 -33.22
CA PHE A 4 -37.40 31.09 -31.82
C PHE A 4 -38.74 31.64 -31.25
N LEU A 5 -39.77 30.81 -31.26
CA LEU A 5 -40.95 31.04 -30.42
C LEU A 5 -40.48 31.12 -28.96
N ASP A 6 -40.93 32.14 -28.25
CA ASP A 6 -40.64 32.29 -26.83
C ASP A 6 -41.05 31.02 -26.08
N TYR A 7 -40.21 30.52 -25.18
CA TYR A 7 -40.48 29.31 -24.38
C TYR A 7 -41.87 29.36 -23.70
N GLN A 8 -42.28 30.52 -23.21
CA GLN A 8 -43.59 30.72 -22.59
C GLN A 8 -44.70 30.54 -23.60
N GLU A 9 -44.56 31.06 -24.79
CA GLU A 9 -45.56 30.92 -25.86
C GLU A 9 -45.73 29.46 -26.30
N VAL A 10 -44.67 28.69 -26.40
CA VAL A 10 -44.74 27.25 -26.71
C VAL A 10 -45.43 26.48 -25.58
N GLN A 11 -45.19 26.82 -24.33
CA GLN A 11 -45.86 26.22 -23.16
C GLN A 11 -47.37 26.55 -23.15
N GLU A 12 -47.75 27.79 -23.42
CA GLU A 12 -49.17 28.20 -23.51
C GLU A 12 -49.89 27.48 -24.64
N GLN A 13 -49.29 27.40 -25.81
CA GLN A 13 -49.85 26.68 -26.94
C GLN A 13 -49.98 25.17 -26.65
N ALA A 14 -48.99 24.57 -26.01
CA ALA A 14 -49.03 23.19 -25.57
C ALA A 14 -50.17 22.93 -24.55
N PHE A 15 -50.38 23.86 -23.62
CA PHE A 15 -51.47 23.80 -22.66
C PHE A 15 -52.81 23.86 -23.33
N ILE A 16 -53.05 24.85 -24.24
CA ILE A 16 -54.28 24.97 -25.01
C ILE A 16 -54.56 23.71 -25.86
N HIS A 17 -53.50 23.17 -26.46
CA HIS A 17 -53.59 21.92 -27.23
C HIS A 17 -53.99 20.73 -26.36
N ALA A 18 -53.37 20.59 -25.17
CA ALA A 18 -53.67 19.52 -24.24
C ALA A 18 -55.11 19.57 -23.73
N GLN A 19 -55.65 20.76 -23.43
CA GLN A 19 -57.08 20.93 -23.06
C GLN A 19 -58.02 20.50 -24.19
N LYS A 20 -57.72 20.92 -25.41
CA LYS A 20 -58.50 20.52 -26.59
C LYS A 20 -58.47 19.01 -26.84
N LEU A 21 -57.31 18.38 -26.60
CA LEU A 21 -57.17 16.92 -26.72
C LEU A 21 -58.04 16.20 -25.69
N ALA A 22 -58.02 16.63 -24.43
CA ALA A 22 -58.81 16.01 -23.36
C ALA A 22 -60.31 16.14 -23.65
N GLU A 23 -60.81 17.30 -24.17
CA GLU A 23 -62.20 17.51 -24.56
C GLU A 23 -62.62 16.70 -25.78
N ARG A 24 -61.74 16.59 -26.78
CA ARG A 24 -62.02 15.94 -28.05
C ARG A 24 -62.09 14.43 -27.98
N GLU A 25 -61.21 13.84 -27.22
CA GLU A 25 -60.99 12.36 -27.15
C GLU A 25 -61.97 11.73 -26.14
N PHE A 26 -62.40 12.47 -25.08
CA PHE A 26 -63.23 11.92 -24.02
C PHE A 26 -64.49 12.74 -23.74
N LYS A 27 -65.59 12.42 -24.48
CA LYS A 27 -66.88 13.06 -24.29
C LYS A 27 -67.59 12.73 -22.97
N ASN A 28 -67.11 11.71 -22.20
CA ASN A 28 -67.77 11.19 -21.02
C ASN A 28 -66.97 11.30 -19.76
N GLY A 29 -66.86 12.49 -19.14
CA GLY A 29 -66.48 12.66 -17.77
C GLY A 29 -64.96 12.79 -17.48
N TYR A 30 -64.12 12.75 -18.50
CA TYR A 30 -62.66 13.06 -18.28
C TYR A 30 -62.49 14.59 -18.23
N GLN A 31 -61.64 15.01 -17.24
CA GLN A 31 -61.26 16.41 -17.11
C GLN A 31 -59.74 16.49 -17.13
N PHE A 32 -59.23 17.58 -17.72
CA PHE A 32 -57.80 17.85 -17.70
C PHE A 32 -57.32 18.07 -16.27
N GLU A 33 -56.24 17.38 -15.90
CA GLU A 33 -55.61 17.54 -14.58
C GLU A 33 -54.25 18.24 -14.68
N TYR A 34 -53.33 17.69 -15.48
CA TYR A 34 -51.93 18.11 -15.51
C TYR A 34 -51.32 18.03 -16.91
N LEU A 35 -50.39 18.96 -17.14
CA LEU A 35 -49.50 18.96 -18.28
C LEU A 35 -48.05 18.97 -17.77
N PHE A 36 -47.28 17.92 -18.00
CA PHE A 36 -45.90 17.81 -17.64
C PHE A 36 -45.01 18.06 -18.85
N CYS A 37 -44.00 18.93 -18.71
CA CYS A 37 -43.04 19.27 -19.74
C CYS A 37 -41.71 18.57 -19.44
N TYR A 38 -41.22 17.82 -20.38
CA TYR A 38 -39.88 17.24 -20.33
C TYR A 38 -38.93 18.09 -21.18
N THR A 39 -37.84 18.55 -20.57
CA THR A 39 -36.88 19.46 -21.18
C THR A 39 -35.54 18.76 -21.45
N ASN A 40 -34.76 19.32 -22.36
CA ASN A 40 -33.37 18.96 -22.49
C ASN A 40 -32.51 19.65 -21.39
N GLY A 41 -31.20 19.40 -21.35
CA GLY A 41 -30.30 20.00 -20.37
C GLY A 41 -30.19 21.53 -20.40
N HIS A 42 -30.78 22.19 -21.40
CA HIS A 42 -30.81 23.64 -21.56
C HIS A 42 -32.21 24.23 -21.29
N GLY A 43 -33.14 23.45 -20.71
CA GLY A 43 -34.49 23.89 -20.40
C GLY A 43 -35.47 23.95 -21.59
N MET A 44 -35.04 23.56 -22.81
CA MET A 44 -35.91 23.57 -24.00
C MET A 44 -36.82 22.35 -23.99
N PRO A 45 -38.13 22.53 -24.29
CA PRO A 45 -39.09 21.43 -24.34
C PRO A 45 -38.70 20.35 -25.36
N VAL A 46 -38.77 19.09 -24.93
CA VAL A 46 -38.59 17.91 -25.80
C VAL A 46 -39.94 17.28 -26.11
N TYR A 47 -40.76 17.08 -25.08
CA TYR A 47 -42.14 16.60 -25.23
C TYR A 47 -42.97 16.93 -23.99
N TRP A 48 -44.27 16.75 -24.15
CA TRP A 48 -45.25 16.94 -23.07
C TRP A 48 -46.02 15.65 -22.82
N LYS A 49 -46.39 15.46 -21.55
CA LYS A 49 -47.26 14.39 -21.10
C LYS A 49 -48.52 15.01 -20.49
N VAL A 50 -49.65 14.77 -21.14
CA VAL A 50 -50.98 15.24 -20.65
C VAL A 50 -51.63 14.14 -19.84
N ARG A 51 -52.21 14.51 -18.70
CA ARG A 51 -53.00 13.65 -17.85
C ARG A 51 -54.40 14.24 -17.68
N ALA A 52 -55.42 13.42 -17.93
CA ALA A 52 -56.79 13.67 -17.63
C ALA A 52 -57.36 12.53 -16.78
N LYS A 53 -58.34 12.81 -15.97
CA LYS A 53 -59.01 11.84 -15.09
C LYS A 53 -60.50 11.90 -15.25
N ASN A 54 -61.14 10.73 -15.29
CA ASN A 54 -62.63 10.63 -15.24
C ASN A 54 -63.01 10.63 -13.75
N HIS A 55 -63.77 11.68 -13.35
CA HIS A 55 -64.15 11.84 -11.94
C HIS A 55 -65.26 10.88 -11.49
N HIS A 56 -65.97 10.22 -12.45
CA HIS A 56 -66.99 9.24 -12.12
C HIS A 56 -66.45 7.82 -11.94
N THR A 57 -65.43 7.40 -12.78
CA THR A 57 -64.89 6.08 -12.74
C THR A 57 -63.52 6.02 -12.04
N GLY A 58 -62.87 7.16 -11.85
CA GLY A 58 -61.50 7.26 -11.32
C GLY A 58 -60.40 6.94 -12.34
N ASP A 59 -60.74 6.58 -13.57
CA ASP A 59 -59.83 6.19 -14.62
C ASP A 59 -58.96 7.35 -15.07
N LYS A 60 -57.67 7.05 -15.30
CA LYS A 60 -56.66 8.01 -15.77
C LYS A 60 -56.42 7.83 -17.27
N TRP A 61 -56.41 8.93 -17.99
CA TRP A 61 -55.98 8.97 -19.39
C TRP A 61 -54.71 9.77 -19.52
N ILE A 62 -53.68 9.13 -20.08
CA ILE A 62 -52.35 9.71 -20.18
C ILE A 62 -51.87 9.60 -21.64
N ARG A 63 -51.42 10.70 -22.24
CA ARG A 63 -50.87 10.73 -23.59
C ARG A 63 -49.63 11.61 -23.66
N VAL A 64 -48.71 11.21 -24.52
CA VAL A 64 -47.50 11.95 -24.85
C VAL A 64 -47.70 12.66 -26.18
N PHE A 65 -47.26 13.89 -26.30
CA PHE A 65 -47.20 14.62 -27.55
C PHE A 65 -45.96 15.50 -27.64
N SER A 66 -45.56 15.83 -28.84
CA SER A 66 -44.38 16.63 -29.13
C SER A 66 -44.66 17.71 -30.17
N SER A 67 -43.86 18.76 -30.18
CA SER A 67 -43.88 19.79 -31.23
C SER A 67 -43.28 19.24 -32.52
N GLY A 68 -43.88 19.57 -33.66
CA GLY A 68 -43.38 19.24 -35.00
C GLY A 68 -43.61 20.40 -35.97
N GLU A 69 -43.13 20.30 -37.20
CA GLU A 69 -43.21 21.37 -38.24
C GLU A 69 -44.63 21.87 -38.54
N ARG A 70 -45.65 21.05 -38.27
CA ARG A 70 -47.10 21.39 -38.52
C ARG A 70 -47.88 21.53 -37.25
N GLY A 71 -47.24 21.86 -36.13
CA GLY A 71 -47.86 21.93 -34.79
C GLY A 71 -47.64 20.68 -33.96
N PHE A 72 -48.45 20.48 -32.94
CA PHE A 72 -48.34 19.36 -31.99
C PHE A 72 -48.91 18.07 -32.60
N LYS A 73 -48.18 16.95 -32.32
CA LYS A 73 -48.57 15.58 -32.73
C LYS A 73 -48.49 14.63 -31.55
N PHE A 74 -49.35 13.60 -31.54
CA PHE A 74 -49.26 12.52 -30.57
C PHE A 74 -48.04 11.63 -30.78
N GLY A 75 -47.51 11.12 -29.67
CA GLY A 75 -46.42 10.16 -29.62
C GLY A 75 -45.11 10.76 -29.20
N ASP A 76 -44.17 9.90 -28.99
CA ASP A 76 -42.81 10.27 -28.65
C ASP A 76 -42.13 11.00 -29.81
N PRO A 77 -41.30 12.02 -29.53
CA PRO A 77 -40.51 12.70 -30.56
C PRO A 77 -39.33 11.85 -31.02
N ASN A 78 -38.58 12.36 -31.98
CA ASN A 78 -37.28 11.85 -32.30
C ASN A 78 -36.25 12.29 -31.20
N PHE A 79 -36.04 11.45 -30.19
CA PHE A 79 -35.11 11.76 -29.09
C PHE A 79 -33.67 11.95 -29.55
N THR A 80 -33.24 11.29 -30.61
CA THR A 80 -31.89 11.48 -31.17
C THR A 80 -31.68 12.91 -31.67
N GLU A 81 -32.73 13.57 -32.12
CA GLU A 81 -32.68 14.93 -32.63
C GLU A 81 -32.90 15.99 -31.54
N LEU A 82 -33.92 15.82 -30.69
CA LEU A 82 -34.31 16.80 -29.68
C LEU A 82 -33.56 16.66 -28.36
N TYR A 83 -33.01 15.48 -28.09
CA TYR A 83 -32.17 15.16 -26.93
C TYR A 83 -30.98 14.30 -27.33
N PRO A 84 -30.02 14.82 -28.09
CA PRO A 84 -28.92 14.04 -28.67
C PRO A 84 -28.05 13.36 -27.62
N ILE A 85 -27.87 14.00 -26.44
CA ILE A 85 -27.04 13.49 -25.32
C ILE A 85 -27.57 12.14 -24.80
N GLY A 86 -28.91 11.94 -24.86
CA GLY A 86 -29.58 10.73 -24.42
C GLY A 86 -29.43 9.51 -25.33
N GLN A 87 -28.79 9.67 -26.49
CA GLN A 87 -28.55 8.59 -27.47
C GLN A 87 -29.85 7.82 -27.84
N GLY A 88 -30.93 8.54 -28.04
CA GLY A 88 -32.26 8.00 -28.35
C GLY A 88 -33.11 7.62 -27.15
N LYS A 89 -32.65 7.79 -25.91
CA LYS A 89 -33.42 7.65 -24.68
C LYS A 89 -34.15 8.94 -24.32
N LYS A 90 -35.20 8.80 -23.49
CA LYS A 90 -35.98 9.93 -22.97
C LYS A 90 -35.17 10.71 -21.92
N PRO A 91 -35.30 12.05 -21.84
CA PRO A 91 -34.76 12.82 -20.74
C PRO A 91 -35.47 12.48 -19.41
N LEU A 92 -34.79 12.68 -18.31
CA LEU A 92 -35.40 12.70 -16.97
C LEU A 92 -36.41 13.86 -16.87
N TYR A 93 -37.42 13.69 -16.04
CA TYR A 93 -38.30 14.80 -15.64
C TYR A 93 -37.52 15.80 -14.78
N ALA A 94 -37.75 17.09 -14.96
CA ALA A 94 -37.02 18.17 -14.27
C ALA A 94 -35.50 18.08 -14.42
N LEU A 95 -35.00 17.66 -15.61
CA LEU A 95 -33.58 17.44 -15.89
C LEU A 95 -32.70 18.64 -15.59
N GLU A 96 -33.17 19.85 -15.86
CA GLU A 96 -32.45 21.09 -15.59
C GLU A 96 -32.11 21.25 -14.09
N GLN A 97 -33.06 20.90 -13.20
CA GLN A 97 -32.85 20.94 -11.75
C GLN A 97 -31.79 19.88 -11.31
N VAL A 98 -31.83 18.70 -11.92
CA VAL A 98 -30.87 17.63 -11.69
C VAL A 98 -29.45 18.08 -12.07
N LEU A 99 -29.32 18.74 -13.22
CA LEU A 99 -28.01 19.19 -13.71
C LEU A 99 -27.39 20.36 -12.91
N ASN A 100 -28.25 21.14 -12.25
CA ASN A 100 -27.85 22.33 -11.48
C ASN A 100 -27.80 22.09 -9.97
N ILE A 101 -27.91 20.83 -9.53
CA ILE A 101 -27.90 20.51 -8.10
C ILE A 101 -26.55 20.81 -7.45
N PRO A 102 -26.47 21.39 -6.24
CA PRO A 102 -25.24 21.55 -5.48
C PRO A 102 -24.60 20.19 -5.14
N GLU A 103 -23.27 20.08 -5.24
CA GLU A 103 -22.47 18.83 -5.14
C GLU A 103 -22.74 17.90 -3.93
N LYS A 104 -23.42 18.37 -2.89
CA LYS A 104 -23.65 17.58 -1.66
C LYS A 104 -25.11 17.34 -1.34
N GLN A 105 -26.03 17.75 -2.22
CA GLN A 105 -27.45 17.52 -1.99
C GLN A 105 -27.91 16.22 -2.65
N PRO A 106 -28.75 15.40 -1.99
CA PRO A 106 -29.30 14.20 -2.60
C PRO A 106 -30.37 14.55 -3.62
N ILE A 107 -30.48 13.71 -4.66
CA ILE A 107 -31.57 13.75 -5.63
C ILE A 107 -32.61 12.71 -5.22
N TYR A 108 -33.88 13.15 -5.11
CA TYR A 108 -34.98 12.26 -4.82
C TYR A 108 -35.55 11.66 -6.12
N ILE A 109 -35.76 10.36 -6.14
CA ILE A 109 -36.42 9.66 -7.24
C ILE A 109 -37.75 9.14 -6.74
N VAL A 110 -38.81 9.54 -7.42
CA VAL A 110 -40.21 9.19 -7.09
C VAL A 110 -40.93 8.62 -8.31
N GLU A 111 -42.03 7.88 -8.09
CA GLU A 111 -42.80 7.28 -9.16
C GLU A 111 -43.89 8.25 -9.69
N GLY A 112 -43.52 9.06 -10.66
CA GLY A 112 -44.43 9.96 -11.36
C GLY A 112 -44.13 11.46 -11.16
N GLU A 113 -44.52 12.24 -12.16
CA GLU A 113 -44.18 13.65 -12.31
C GLU A 113 -44.80 14.54 -11.20
N GLN A 114 -46.04 14.27 -10.84
CA GLN A 114 -46.76 15.04 -9.82
C GLN A 114 -46.08 14.98 -8.44
N LYS A 115 -45.54 13.80 -8.11
CA LYS A 115 -44.80 13.59 -6.86
C LYS A 115 -43.43 14.30 -6.90
N ALA A 116 -42.77 14.28 -8.06
CA ALA A 116 -41.53 15.02 -8.26
C ALA A 116 -41.77 16.53 -8.12
N ASP A 117 -42.84 17.07 -8.74
CA ASP A 117 -43.22 18.47 -8.60
C ASP A 117 -43.51 18.85 -7.14
N PHE A 118 -44.20 17.96 -6.41
CA PHE A 118 -44.47 18.19 -4.99
C PHE A 118 -43.18 18.31 -4.18
N VAL A 119 -42.23 17.36 -4.32
CA VAL A 119 -40.94 17.38 -3.61
C VAL A 119 -40.11 18.60 -4.02
N ASN A 120 -40.10 18.93 -5.33
CA ASN A 120 -39.43 20.12 -5.85
C ASN A 120 -40.04 21.42 -5.28
N SER A 121 -41.37 21.48 -5.10
CA SER A 121 -42.04 22.65 -4.52
C SER A 121 -41.65 22.93 -3.08
N LEU A 122 -41.11 21.93 -2.37
CA LEU A 122 -40.60 22.07 -1.02
C LEU A 122 -39.11 22.53 -0.96
N GLY A 123 -38.47 22.73 -2.13
CA GLY A 123 -37.07 23.17 -2.23
C GLY A 123 -36.06 22.04 -2.21
N LEU A 124 -36.51 20.80 -2.41
CA LEU A 124 -35.64 19.63 -2.63
C LEU A 124 -35.52 19.38 -4.15
N THR A 125 -34.54 18.59 -4.57
CA THR A 125 -34.40 18.21 -5.98
C THR A 125 -34.94 16.80 -6.19
N ALA A 126 -36.01 16.68 -6.99
CA ALA A 126 -36.64 15.41 -7.31
C ALA A 126 -36.82 15.23 -8.81
N THR A 127 -36.76 13.99 -9.25
CA THR A 127 -36.93 13.56 -10.64
C THR A 127 -37.72 12.24 -10.71
N THR A 128 -38.11 11.85 -11.92
CA THR A 128 -38.78 10.59 -12.21
C THR A 128 -38.51 10.15 -13.65
N CYS A 129 -38.56 8.83 -13.88
CA CYS A 129 -38.64 8.24 -15.22
C CYS A 129 -40.05 8.25 -15.82
N GLY A 130 -41.04 8.75 -15.08
CA GLY A 130 -42.46 8.80 -15.50
C GLY A 130 -43.23 7.51 -15.25
N GLY A 131 -42.81 6.66 -14.36
CA GLY A 131 -43.43 5.42 -13.88
C GLY A 131 -42.72 4.13 -14.23
N SER A 132 -43.15 3.04 -13.59
CA SER A 132 -42.60 1.69 -13.82
C SER A 132 -42.71 1.28 -15.29
N GLY A 133 -41.66 0.68 -15.87
CA GLY A 133 -41.60 0.34 -17.31
C GLY A 133 -41.04 1.40 -18.24
N ASN A 134 -40.60 2.56 -17.73
CA ASN A 134 -39.84 3.55 -18.48
C ASN A 134 -38.37 3.63 -18.07
N THR A 135 -37.95 2.88 -17.07
CA THR A 135 -36.62 2.90 -16.52
C THR A 135 -35.53 2.64 -17.57
N ASP A 136 -35.74 1.62 -18.41
CA ASP A 136 -34.81 1.27 -19.50
C ASP A 136 -34.80 2.27 -20.65
N LYS A 137 -35.92 3.01 -20.82
CA LYS A 137 -36.11 3.97 -21.91
C LYS A 137 -35.66 5.38 -21.57
N THR A 138 -35.33 5.63 -20.30
CA THR A 138 -34.91 6.95 -19.80
C THR A 138 -33.39 7.02 -19.68
N ASP A 139 -32.79 8.15 -20.01
CA ASP A 139 -31.37 8.41 -19.82
C ASP A 139 -31.10 8.74 -18.35
N LEU A 140 -30.49 7.79 -17.63
CA LEU A 140 -30.12 7.94 -16.23
C LEU A 140 -28.70 8.48 -16.04
N LYS A 141 -27.91 8.65 -17.09
CA LYS A 141 -26.50 9.15 -16.99
C LYS A 141 -26.36 10.48 -16.23
N PRO A 142 -27.31 11.42 -16.32
CA PRO A 142 -27.25 12.64 -15.52
C PRO A 142 -27.21 12.42 -14.00
N LEU A 143 -27.61 11.23 -13.52
CA LEU A 143 -27.62 10.86 -12.11
C LEU A 143 -26.31 10.20 -11.67
N ALA A 144 -25.39 9.92 -12.58
CA ALA A 144 -24.14 9.20 -12.28
C ALA A 144 -23.33 9.87 -11.17
N LYS A 145 -22.91 9.06 -10.20
CA LYS A 145 -22.11 9.48 -9.04
C LYS A 145 -22.78 10.44 -8.05
N HIS A 146 -24.08 10.70 -8.20
CA HIS A 146 -24.82 11.47 -7.22
C HIS A 146 -25.31 10.62 -6.04
N SER A 147 -25.58 11.26 -4.91
CA SER A 147 -26.33 10.65 -3.81
C SER A 147 -27.81 10.66 -4.15
N ILE A 148 -28.43 9.49 -4.16
CA ILE A 148 -29.83 9.29 -4.58
C ILE A 148 -30.65 8.78 -3.40
N ILE A 149 -31.87 9.32 -3.23
CA ILE A 149 -32.85 8.81 -2.28
C ILE A 149 -34.10 8.39 -3.07
N ILE A 150 -34.38 7.08 -3.07
CA ILE A 150 -35.59 6.56 -3.77
C ILE A 150 -36.75 6.51 -2.80
N TRP A 151 -37.91 7.08 -3.25
CA TRP A 151 -39.17 6.94 -2.56
C TRP A 151 -40.18 6.27 -3.49
N ALA A 152 -40.31 4.96 -3.35
CA ALA A 152 -41.25 4.15 -4.11
C ALA A 152 -42.65 4.17 -3.49
N ASP A 153 -43.68 3.87 -4.29
CA ASP A 153 -45.07 3.71 -3.83
C ASP A 153 -45.21 2.45 -2.95
N ASN A 154 -46.10 2.47 -1.99
CA ASN A 154 -46.37 1.38 -1.06
C ASN A 154 -47.19 0.24 -1.70
N ASP A 155 -46.69 -0.33 -2.82
CA ASP A 155 -47.31 -1.48 -3.48
C ASP A 155 -46.31 -2.32 -4.25
N LYS A 156 -46.75 -3.42 -4.88
CA LYS A 156 -45.93 -4.31 -5.69
C LYS A 156 -45.31 -3.61 -6.92
N ALA A 157 -45.99 -2.64 -7.51
CA ALA A 157 -45.49 -1.88 -8.67
C ALA A 157 -44.38 -0.95 -8.23
N GLY A 158 -44.50 -0.30 -7.08
CA GLY A 158 -43.48 0.54 -6.48
C GLY A 158 -42.25 -0.27 -6.06
N THR A 159 -42.43 -1.46 -5.51
CA THR A 159 -41.28 -2.38 -5.20
C THR A 159 -40.56 -2.78 -6.50
N LYS A 160 -41.28 -3.07 -7.57
CA LYS A 160 -40.70 -3.39 -8.88
C LYS A 160 -39.93 -2.20 -9.45
N PHE A 161 -40.53 -1.01 -9.42
CA PHE A 161 -39.90 0.24 -9.85
C PHE A 161 -38.59 0.48 -9.07
N PHE A 162 -38.63 0.34 -7.74
CA PHE A 162 -37.46 0.48 -6.88
C PHE A 162 -36.32 -0.44 -7.31
N ASN A 163 -36.59 -1.74 -7.48
CA ASN A 163 -35.55 -2.72 -7.83
C ASN A 163 -34.94 -2.44 -9.21
N GLU A 164 -35.76 -2.11 -10.21
CA GLU A 164 -35.30 -1.83 -11.56
C GLU A 164 -34.44 -0.57 -11.61
N ILE A 165 -34.85 0.53 -10.95
CA ILE A 165 -34.08 1.77 -10.98
C ILE A 165 -32.84 1.73 -10.12
N ALA A 166 -32.93 1.13 -8.95
CA ALA A 166 -31.77 0.99 -8.04
C ALA A 166 -30.64 0.17 -8.69
N GLN A 167 -30.98 -0.90 -9.39
CA GLN A 167 -29.99 -1.70 -10.11
C GLN A 167 -29.26 -0.89 -11.20
N GLN A 168 -30.01 -0.08 -11.98
CA GLN A 168 -29.38 0.76 -13.03
C GLN A 168 -28.54 1.90 -12.45
N LEU A 169 -28.96 2.48 -11.33
CA LEU A 169 -28.21 3.53 -10.64
C LEU A 169 -26.94 2.99 -9.97
N ASP A 170 -26.97 1.76 -9.45
CA ASP A 170 -25.79 1.10 -8.91
C ASP A 170 -24.72 0.92 -10.00
N LEU A 171 -25.12 0.54 -11.23
CA LEU A 171 -24.24 0.49 -12.40
C LEU A 171 -23.63 1.86 -12.79
N LEU A 172 -24.28 2.96 -12.44
CA LEU A 172 -23.80 4.32 -12.66
C LEU A 172 -22.96 4.87 -11.51
N GLY A 173 -22.70 4.06 -10.48
CA GLY A 173 -21.88 4.43 -9.32
C GLY A 173 -22.53 5.43 -8.38
N CYS A 174 -23.85 5.43 -8.27
CA CYS A 174 -24.58 6.29 -7.35
C CYS A 174 -24.52 5.77 -5.92
N ASP A 175 -24.51 6.68 -4.93
CA ASP A 175 -24.79 6.34 -3.53
C ASP A 175 -26.31 6.29 -3.33
N ILE A 176 -26.87 5.08 -3.18
CA ILE A 176 -28.32 4.88 -3.22
C ILE A 176 -28.86 4.57 -1.83
N ARG A 177 -29.81 5.38 -1.41
CA ARG A 177 -30.64 5.14 -0.22
C ARG A 177 -32.11 5.12 -0.61
N TYR A 178 -32.96 4.58 0.24
CA TYR A 178 -34.39 4.58 0.05
C TYR A 178 -35.13 4.92 1.34
N ILE A 179 -36.30 5.54 1.22
CA ILE A 179 -37.16 5.85 2.35
C ILE A 179 -37.75 4.54 2.91
N VAL A 180 -37.61 4.31 4.21
CA VAL A 180 -38.22 3.19 4.91
C VAL A 180 -39.69 3.53 5.13
N LEU A 181 -40.59 2.79 4.46
CA LEU A 181 -42.03 3.04 4.50
C LEU A 181 -42.68 2.54 5.81
N ASP A 182 -42.05 1.60 6.48
CA ASP A 182 -42.53 1.09 7.78
C ASP A 182 -42.56 2.23 8.81
N GLY A 183 -43.74 2.37 9.45
CA GLY A 183 -43.94 3.44 10.43
C GLY A 183 -44.49 4.76 9.85
N LEU A 184 -44.59 4.91 8.53
CA LEU A 184 -45.20 6.10 7.90
C LEU A 184 -46.73 6.02 7.86
N ASN A 185 -47.35 4.88 8.19
CA ASN A 185 -48.78 4.61 8.16
C ASN A 185 -49.44 4.90 6.81
N LEU A 186 -48.71 4.65 5.73
CA LEU A 186 -49.22 4.84 4.36
C LEU A 186 -50.29 3.77 4.02
N PRO A 187 -51.36 4.14 3.33
CA PRO A 187 -52.31 3.17 2.79
C PRO A 187 -51.63 2.30 1.71
N GLU A 188 -52.28 1.21 1.31
CA GLU A 188 -51.90 0.47 0.10
C GLU A 188 -51.88 1.42 -1.11
N LYS A 189 -50.80 1.41 -1.88
CA LYS A 189 -50.46 2.37 -2.97
C LYS A 189 -50.20 3.79 -2.52
N GLY A 190 -50.01 4.02 -1.23
CA GLY A 190 -49.66 5.31 -0.67
C GLY A 190 -48.30 5.79 -1.10
N ASP A 191 -48.16 7.08 -1.28
CA ASP A 191 -46.97 7.74 -1.76
C ASP A 191 -46.57 8.98 -0.93
N VAL A 192 -45.62 9.77 -1.40
CA VAL A 192 -45.18 11.00 -0.73
C VAL A 192 -46.28 12.03 -0.55
N MET A 193 -47.24 12.06 -1.47
CA MET A 193 -48.37 13.02 -1.38
C MET A 193 -49.38 12.55 -0.34
N ASP A 194 -49.69 11.24 -0.29
CA ASP A 194 -50.56 10.66 0.74
C ASP A 194 -49.93 10.85 2.13
N TRP A 195 -48.62 10.71 2.26
CA TRP A 195 -47.93 11.01 3.52
C TRP A 195 -48.08 12.49 3.91
N ALA A 196 -47.95 13.41 2.97
CA ALA A 196 -48.15 14.83 3.24
C ALA A 196 -49.61 15.14 3.64
N ASP A 197 -50.57 14.46 3.01
CA ASP A 197 -52.00 14.59 3.36
C ASP A 197 -52.31 14.03 4.73
N LEU A 198 -51.72 12.91 5.14
CA LEU A 198 -51.82 12.39 6.51
C LEU A 198 -51.29 13.39 7.54
N ARG A 199 -50.16 14.03 7.27
CA ARG A 199 -49.63 15.11 8.13
C ARG A 199 -50.57 16.33 8.19
N LYS A 200 -51.13 16.72 7.07
CA LYS A 200 -52.10 17.82 7.00
C LYS A 200 -53.37 17.53 7.82
N GLN A 201 -53.87 16.29 7.82
CA GLN A 201 -55.00 15.86 8.66
C GLN A 201 -54.65 15.95 10.16
N GLN A 202 -53.36 15.85 10.52
CA GLN A 202 -52.86 16.07 11.86
C GLN A 202 -52.58 17.53 12.20
N GLY A 203 -52.87 18.47 11.29
CA GLY A 203 -52.62 19.89 11.44
C GLY A 203 -51.16 20.33 11.19
N LEU A 204 -50.36 19.46 10.57
CA LEU A 204 -48.95 19.74 10.27
C LEU A 204 -48.75 20.16 8.82
N ILE A 205 -47.94 21.16 8.58
CA ILE A 205 -47.48 21.58 7.25
C ILE A 205 -46.20 20.84 6.91
N THR A 206 -46.16 20.15 5.77
CA THR A 206 -44.98 19.44 5.30
C THR A 206 -43.94 20.42 4.75
N LYS A 207 -42.69 20.29 5.22
CA LYS A 207 -41.54 21.09 4.81
C LYS A 207 -40.42 20.15 4.30
N ALA A 208 -39.45 20.72 3.59
CA ALA A 208 -38.23 19.97 3.19
C ALA A 208 -37.57 19.25 4.35
N SER A 209 -37.46 19.91 5.52
CA SER A 209 -36.85 19.32 6.74
C SER A 209 -37.58 18.07 7.23
N ASP A 210 -38.87 17.95 6.99
CA ASP A 210 -39.63 16.77 7.41
C ASP A 210 -39.31 15.56 6.53
N ILE A 211 -39.11 15.79 5.21
CA ILE A 211 -38.70 14.74 4.27
C ILE A 211 -37.25 14.30 4.56
N THR A 212 -36.35 15.26 4.77
CA THR A 212 -34.94 14.94 5.06
C THR A 212 -34.71 14.24 6.42
N ALA A 213 -35.67 14.37 7.34
CA ALA A 213 -35.66 13.69 8.64
C ALA A 213 -36.21 12.26 8.59
N LEU A 214 -36.74 11.81 7.46
CA LEU A 214 -37.26 10.45 7.34
C LEU A 214 -36.13 9.43 7.41
N ILE A 215 -36.44 8.28 7.98
CA ILE A 215 -35.48 7.16 8.07
C ILE A 215 -35.17 6.65 6.66
N THR A 216 -33.92 6.61 6.31
CA THR A 216 -33.44 6.04 5.05
C THR A 216 -32.59 4.79 5.34
N ALA A 217 -32.72 3.78 4.48
CA ALA A 217 -31.83 2.61 4.48
C ALA A 217 -30.93 2.64 3.24
N GLN A 218 -29.72 2.09 3.38
CA GLN A 218 -28.78 1.96 2.27
C GLN A 218 -29.27 0.85 1.32
N TYR A 219 -29.31 1.13 0.03
CA TYR A 219 -29.54 0.08 -0.96
C TYR A 219 -28.35 -0.89 -0.96
N GLN A 220 -28.67 -2.15 -0.88
CA GLN A 220 -27.72 -3.22 -1.16
C GLN A 220 -28.21 -3.92 -2.44
N PRO A 221 -27.38 -4.02 -3.48
CA PRO A 221 -27.78 -4.75 -4.66
C PRO A 221 -28.24 -6.15 -4.25
N PRO A 222 -29.34 -6.65 -4.81
CA PRO A 222 -29.84 -7.97 -4.47
C PRO A 222 -28.71 -8.97 -4.66
N SER A 223 -28.44 -9.75 -3.62
CA SER A 223 -27.51 -10.85 -3.76
C SER A 223 -28.11 -11.81 -4.82
N PRO A 224 -27.27 -12.55 -5.56
CA PRO A 224 -27.79 -13.56 -6.49
C PRO A 224 -28.78 -14.53 -5.84
N SER A 225 -28.79 -14.64 -4.51
CA SER A 225 -29.70 -15.44 -3.71
C SER A 225 -31.15 -14.91 -3.64
N ASP A 226 -31.39 -13.62 -3.87
CA ASP A 226 -32.72 -13.03 -3.59
C ASP A 226 -33.78 -13.37 -4.64
N ASN A 227 -33.41 -13.91 -5.79
CA ASN A 227 -34.30 -14.41 -6.85
C ASN A 227 -34.32 -15.95 -6.97
N LEU A 228 -33.65 -16.65 -6.07
CA LEU A 228 -33.54 -18.10 -6.11
C LEU A 228 -34.72 -18.76 -5.39
N PRO A 229 -35.10 -19.98 -5.78
CA PRO A 229 -36.05 -20.79 -5.01
C PRO A 229 -35.61 -20.96 -3.56
N ASP A 230 -36.59 -21.09 -2.65
CA ASP A 230 -36.33 -21.21 -1.21
C ASP A 230 -35.23 -22.24 -0.90
N GLY A 231 -34.16 -21.79 -0.20
CA GLY A 231 -33.04 -22.62 0.21
C GLY A 231 -31.93 -22.80 -0.83
N MET A 232 -32.07 -22.27 -2.03
CA MET A 232 -30.97 -22.26 -3.02
C MET A 232 -30.02 -21.07 -2.82
N LEU A 233 -28.72 -21.34 -3.00
CA LEU A 233 -27.64 -20.34 -2.90
C LEU A 233 -27.11 -19.87 -4.27
N ALA A 234 -27.45 -20.61 -5.34
CA ALA A 234 -27.01 -20.30 -6.70
C ALA A 234 -27.99 -20.87 -7.73
N GLU A 235 -27.99 -20.33 -8.96
CA GLU A 235 -28.80 -20.84 -10.07
C GLU A 235 -28.47 -22.32 -10.37
N PRO A 236 -29.47 -23.16 -10.67
CA PRO A 236 -29.21 -24.52 -11.08
C PRO A 236 -28.39 -24.61 -12.38
N MET A 237 -27.47 -25.54 -12.45
CA MET A 237 -26.69 -25.79 -13.67
C MET A 237 -27.10 -27.14 -14.29
N GLU A 238 -27.67 -27.07 -15.48
CA GLU A 238 -28.00 -28.28 -16.24
C GLU A 238 -26.73 -29.00 -16.72
N TRP A 239 -26.68 -30.33 -16.52
CA TRP A 239 -25.59 -31.18 -16.96
C TRP A 239 -26.06 -32.62 -17.23
N GLU A 240 -25.77 -33.15 -18.43
CA GLU A 240 -26.24 -34.49 -18.87
C GLU A 240 -27.73 -34.68 -18.65
N ASN A 241 -28.11 -35.68 -17.83
CA ASN A 241 -29.50 -36.01 -17.53
C ASN A 241 -30.00 -35.42 -16.20
N GLY A 242 -29.40 -34.36 -15.72
CA GLY A 242 -29.73 -33.77 -14.44
C GLY A 242 -29.24 -32.34 -14.28
N SER A 243 -29.33 -31.83 -13.06
CA SER A 243 -28.91 -30.46 -12.70
C SER A 243 -28.09 -30.47 -11.42
N PHE A 244 -27.11 -29.54 -11.33
CA PHE A 244 -26.47 -29.21 -10.07
C PHE A 244 -27.29 -28.11 -9.38
N GLU A 245 -27.55 -28.32 -8.12
CA GLU A 245 -28.25 -27.39 -7.24
C GLU A 245 -27.40 -27.12 -6.00
N VAL A 246 -27.29 -25.86 -5.61
CA VAL A 246 -26.52 -25.42 -4.44
C VAL A 246 -27.49 -24.93 -3.39
N HIS A 247 -27.56 -25.62 -2.28
CA HIS A 247 -28.41 -25.31 -1.13
C HIS A 247 -27.56 -24.97 0.10
N ASP A 248 -28.24 -24.50 1.14
CA ASP A 248 -27.65 -24.31 2.48
C ASP A 248 -27.06 -25.60 3.08
N LYS A 249 -27.60 -26.77 2.65
CA LYS A 249 -27.15 -28.11 3.09
C LYS A 249 -26.02 -28.70 2.26
N GLY A 250 -25.73 -28.14 1.10
CA GLY A 250 -24.69 -28.67 0.21
C GLY A 250 -24.96 -28.47 -1.27
N VAL A 251 -24.03 -28.98 -2.04
CA VAL A 251 -24.14 -29.10 -3.51
C VAL A 251 -24.71 -30.51 -3.82
N PHE A 252 -25.78 -30.55 -4.60
CA PHE A 252 -26.45 -31.75 -4.99
C PHE A 252 -26.48 -31.87 -6.51
N TYR A 253 -26.50 -33.14 -7.00
CA TYR A 253 -26.78 -33.43 -8.39
C TYR A 253 -28.11 -34.15 -8.45
N ILE A 254 -29.09 -33.55 -9.10
CA ILE A 254 -30.46 -34.08 -9.28
C ILE A 254 -30.52 -34.79 -10.61
N GLU A 255 -30.38 -36.11 -10.59
CA GLU A 255 -30.34 -36.97 -11.78
C GLU A 255 -31.76 -37.38 -12.19
N LYS A 256 -32.17 -37.14 -13.45
CA LYS A 256 -33.45 -37.64 -14.01
C LYS A 256 -33.28 -39.08 -14.52
N LEU A 257 -33.95 -39.98 -13.89
CA LEU A 257 -33.91 -41.38 -14.23
C LEU A 257 -34.80 -41.70 -15.46
N LYS A 258 -34.53 -42.83 -16.12
CA LYS A 258 -35.30 -43.32 -17.33
C LYS A 258 -36.78 -43.52 -17.04
N ASN A 259 -37.15 -43.79 -15.81
CA ASN A 259 -38.54 -43.95 -15.36
C ASN A 259 -39.28 -42.63 -15.08
N GLY A 260 -38.58 -41.48 -15.25
CA GLY A 260 -39.12 -40.13 -14.95
C GLY A 260 -38.96 -39.69 -13.52
N GLU A 261 -38.46 -40.53 -12.63
CA GLU A 261 -38.15 -40.14 -11.24
C GLU A 261 -36.85 -39.35 -11.16
N TYR A 262 -36.68 -38.58 -10.07
CA TYR A 262 -35.47 -37.85 -9.78
C TYR A 262 -34.70 -38.50 -8.65
N ARG A 263 -33.37 -38.58 -8.79
CA ARG A 263 -32.46 -39.08 -7.78
C ARG A 263 -31.53 -37.98 -7.35
N GLU A 264 -31.62 -37.61 -6.08
CA GLU A 264 -30.72 -36.67 -5.46
C GLU A 264 -29.42 -37.37 -5.03
N ARG A 265 -28.29 -36.71 -5.33
CA ARG A 265 -26.95 -37.15 -4.92
C ARG A 265 -26.21 -36.03 -4.27
N PHE A 266 -25.83 -36.19 -3.00
CA PHE A 266 -24.96 -35.23 -2.29
C PHE A 266 -23.57 -35.27 -2.92
N ILE A 267 -23.00 -34.09 -3.21
CA ILE A 267 -21.69 -33.87 -3.82
C ILE A 267 -20.69 -33.30 -2.83
N SER A 268 -21.04 -32.19 -2.17
CA SER A 268 -20.19 -31.55 -1.16
C SER A 268 -21.02 -30.68 -0.23
N SER A 269 -20.39 -30.20 0.88
CA SER A 269 -20.91 -29.07 1.63
C SER A 269 -21.05 -27.84 0.72
N PRO A 270 -21.81 -26.80 1.15
CA PRO A 270 -22.07 -25.63 0.30
C PRO A 270 -20.76 -24.95 -0.18
N ILE A 271 -20.62 -24.82 -1.48
CA ILE A 271 -19.49 -24.13 -2.11
C ILE A 271 -19.97 -23.46 -3.40
N LEU A 272 -19.66 -22.19 -3.55
CA LEU A 272 -20.08 -21.36 -4.67
C LEU A 272 -18.92 -21.12 -5.63
N VAL A 273 -19.19 -21.15 -6.92
CA VAL A 273 -18.29 -20.69 -7.98
C VAL A 273 -18.74 -19.29 -8.37
N THR A 274 -17.94 -18.25 -8.03
CA THR A 274 -18.39 -16.86 -8.12
C THR A 274 -17.77 -16.06 -9.27
N ALA A 275 -16.59 -16.49 -9.79
CA ALA A 275 -15.94 -15.83 -10.91
C ALA A 275 -15.00 -16.78 -11.67
N LYS A 276 -14.71 -16.44 -12.94
CA LYS A 276 -13.55 -16.95 -13.69
C LYS A 276 -12.34 -16.10 -13.30
N THR A 277 -11.20 -16.74 -13.05
CA THR A 277 -9.98 -16.04 -12.65
C THR A 277 -8.92 -16.12 -13.73
N ARG A 278 -8.11 -15.09 -13.87
CA ARG A 278 -6.94 -14.99 -14.77
C ARG A 278 -5.92 -13.98 -14.23
N ASP A 279 -4.69 -14.05 -14.70
CA ASP A 279 -3.68 -13.02 -14.41
C ASP A 279 -3.74 -11.84 -15.42
N ASN A 280 -2.89 -10.82 -15.19
CA ASN A 280 -2.78 -9.65 -16.06
C ASN A 280 -2.39 -9.95 -17.51
N THR A 281 -1.80 -11.12 -17.76
CA THR A 281 -1.37 -11.56 -19.09
C THR A 281 -2.36 -12.51 -19.75
N SER A 282 -3.56 -12.64 -19.17
CA SER A 282 -4.61 -13.60 -19.57
C SER A 282 -4.15 -15.07 -19.52
N ASN A 283 -3.25 -15.38 -18.59
CA ASN A 283 -2.80 -16.72 -18.25
C ASN A 283 -3.32 -17.13 -16.85
N ASN A 284 -2.91 -18.30 -16.38
CA ASN A 284 -3.25 -18.82 -15.04
C ASN A 284 -4.76 -18.83 -14.76
N TRP A 285 -5.54 -19.22 -15.77
CA TRP A 285 -6.98 -19.31 -15.67
C TRP A 285 -7.42 -20.25 -14.55
N GLY A 286 -8.49 -19.87 -13.85
CA GLY A 286 -9.03 -20.62 -12.72
C GLY A 286 -10.47 -20.26 -12.39
N ARG A 287 -10.88 -20.62 -11.19
CA ARG A 287 -12.21 -20.38 -10.62
C ARG A 287 -12.08 -19.77 -9.23
N LEU A 288 -12.85 -18.75 -8.94
CA LEU A 288 -12.99 -18.20 -7.59
C LEU A 288 -14.08 -18.97 -6.86
N LEU A 289 -13.70 -19.67 -5.80
CA LEU A 289 -14.59 -20.45 -4.94
C LEU A 289 -14.82 -19.72 -3.62
N GLN A 290 -16.04 -19.80 -3.11
CA GLN A 290 -16.43 -19.24 -1.81
C GLN A 290 -17.25 -20.26 -1.03
N TRP A 291 -16.95 -20.42 0.26
CA TRP A 291 -17.70 -21.29 1.17
C TRP A 291 -17.55 -20.82 2.61
N GLN A 292 -18.36 -21.38 3.47
CA GLN A 292 -18.27 -21.22 4.91
C GLN A 292 -18.05 -22.60 5.54
N ASP A 293 -17.12 -22.72 6.47
CA ASP A 293 -16.89 -23.96 7.20
C ASP A 293 -17.84 -24.12 8.39
N ASP A 294 -17.75 -25.26 9.08
CA ASP A 294 -18.61 -25.57 10.25
C ASP A 294 -18.36 -24.67 11.47
N ALA A 295 -17.26 -23.91 11.47
CA ALA A 295 -16.98 -22.87 12.47
C ALA A 295 -17.49 -21.48 12.04
N PHE A 296 -18.28 -21.41 10.97
CA PHE A 296 -18.81 -20.17 10.38
C PHE A 296 -17.75 -19.21 9.85
N ILE A 297 -16.54 -19.70 9.53
CA ILE A 297 -15.49 -18.91 8.91
C ILE A 297 -15.70 -18.92 7.40
N HIS A 298 -15.71 -17.72 6.79
CA HIS A 298 -15.79 -17.55 5.35
C HIS A 298 -14.43 -17.77 4.69
N HIS A 299 -14.42 -18.55 3.63
CA HIS A 299 -13.24 -18.86 2.84
C HIS A 299 -13.42 -18.42 1.39
N ASN A 300 -12.32 -17.89 0.82
CA ASN A 300 -12.20 -17.55 -0.59
C ASN A 300 -10.95 -18.23 -1.14
N TRP A 301 -11.07 -18.89 -2.28
CA TRP A 301 -9.91 -19.47 -2.96
C TRP A 301 -10.02 -19.35 -4.48
N ALA A 302 -9.06 -18.67 -5.10
CA ALA A 302 -8.90 -18.66 -6.55
C ALA A 302 -8.10 -19.91 -6.96
N VAL A 303 -8.82 -20.94 -7.38
CA VAL A 303 -8.22 -22.23 -7.73
C VAL A 303 -7.76 -22.21 -9.18
N PRO A 304 -6.46 -22.44 -9.47
CA PRO A 304 -5.99 -22.56 -10.84
C PRO A 304 -6.62 -23.80 -11.54
N ASN A 305 -7.02 -23.64 -12.79
CA ASN A 305 -7.56 -24.75 -13.58
C ASN A 305 -6.59 -25.94 -13.71
N GLU A 306 -5.29 -25.71 -13.53
CA GLU A 306 -4.27 -26.76 -13.49
C GLU A 306 -4.56 -27.78 -12.39
N LEU A 307 -5.09 -27.37 -11.24
CA LEU A 307 -5.42 -28.29 -10.12
C LEU A 307 -6.67 -29.14 -10.38
N PHE A 308 -7.44 -28.80 -11.40
CA PHE A 308 -8.56 -29.60 -11.85
C PHE A 308 -8.17 -30.60 -12.95
N GLN A 309 -6.92 -30.59 -13.44
CA GLN A 309 -6.48 -31.57 -14.43
C GLN A 309 -6.22 -32.92 -13.76
N GLY A 310 -6.37 -34.00 -14.56
CA GLY A 310 -6.27 -35.34 -14.02
C GLY A 310 -7.51 -35.72 -13.19
N ASP A 311 -7.31 -36.38 -12.06
CA ASP A 311 -8.38 -36.87 -11.17
C ASP A 311 -8.87 -35.84 -10.15
N GLY A 312 -8.31 -34.62 -10.13
CA GLY A 312 -8.65 -33.53 -9.22
C GLY A 312 -8.35 -33.81 -7.74
N THR A 313 -7.47 -34.75 -7.44
CA THR A 313 -7.13 -35.12 -6.05
C THR A 313 -6.52 -33.98 -5.27
N GLU A 314 -5.67 -33.17 -5.89
CA GLU A 314 -4.98 -32.07 -5.21
C GLU A 314 -5.96 -30.94 -4.81
N SER A 315 -6.89 -30.59 -5.69
CA SER A 315 -7.91 -29.58 -5.36
C SER A 315 -8.84 -30.07 -4.25
N ARG A 316 -9.26 -31.36 -4.28
CA ARG A 316 -10.08 -31.95 -3.22
C ARG A 316 -9.36 -31.98 -1.87
N LYS A 317 -8.08 -32.36 -1.83
CA LYS A 317 -7.28 -32.33 -0.59
C LYS A 317 -7.20 -30.91 0.00
N ALA A 318 -6.93 -29.91 -0.84
CA ALA A 318 -6.84 -28.53 -0.40
C ALA A 318 -8.18 -28.01 0.17
N LEU A 319 -9.30 -28.31 -0.51
CA LEU A 319 -10.64 -27.92 -0.06
C LEU A 319 -11.03 -28.63 1.24
N SER A 320 -10.74 -29.94 1.34
CA SER A 320 -11.02 -30.69 2.57
C SER A 320 -10.21 -30.21 3.77
N ASN A 321 -8.96 -29.77 3.57
CA ASN A 321 -8.15 -29.16 4.62
C ASN A 321 -8.72 -27.83 5.11
N GLN A 322 -9.59 -27.19 4.32
CA GLN A 322 -10.25 -25.93 4.64
C GLN A 322 -11.74 -26.12 4.98
N GLY A 323 -12.11 -27.32 5.42
CA GLY A 323 -13.43 -27.62 5.96
C GLY A 323 -14.51 -28.02 4.94
N VAL A 324 -14.20 -28.11 3.63
CA VAL A 324 -15.18 -28.59 2.65
C VAL A 324 -15.36 -30.11 2.78
N ILE A 325 -16.56 -30.55 3.07
CA ILE A 325 -16.94 -31.95 3.09
C ILE A 325 -17.25 -32.39 1.67
N ILE A 326 -16.53 -33.37 1.16
CA ILE A 326 -16.72 -33.92 -0.21
C ILE A 326 -17.13 -35.38 -0.13
N THR A 327 -18.10 -35.77 -0.94
CA THR A 327 -18.58 -37.16 -0.98
C THR A 327 -17.44 -38.16 -1.23
N PRO A 328 -17.40 -39.29 -0.53
CA PRO A 328 -16.42 -40.37 -0.77
C PRO A 328 -16.69 -41.17 -2.03
N ASP A 329 -17.89 -41.11 -2.61
CA ASP A 329 -18.30 -41.80 -3.80
C ASP A 329 -17.53 -41.38 -5.06
N ARG A 330 -17.12 -42.31 -5.88
CA ARG A 330 -16.33 -42.01 -7.08
C ARG A 330 -17.08 -41.10 -8.06
N ARG A 331 -18.34 -41.43 -8.37
CA ARG A 331 -19.15 -40.64 -9.31
C ARG A 331 -19.44 -39.25 -8.77
N GLY A 332 -19.69 -39.14 -7.46
CA GLY A 332 -19.88 -37.85 -6.82
C GLY A 332 -18.63 -36.99 -6.87
N ARG A 333 -17.43 -37.57 -6.73
CA ARG A 333 -16.15 -36.81 -6.89
C ARG A 333 -15.93 -36.33 -8.33
N GLU A 334 -16.30 -37.14 -9.32
CA GLU A 334 -16.27 -36.72 -10.73
C GLU A 334 -17.27 -35.58 -10.98
N LEU A 335 -18.49 -35.69 -10.47
CA LEU A 335 -19.49 -34.62 -10.54
C LEU A 335 -19.06 -33.34 -9.82
N PHE A 336 -18.41 -33.45 -8.66
CA PHE A 336 -17.85 -32.28 -7.95
C PHE A 336 -16.84 -31.52 -8.80
N GLN A 337 -15.94 -32.25 -9.45
CA GLN A 337 -14.95 -31.63 -10.35
C GLN A 337 -15.64 -30.95 -11.54
N ILE A 338 -16.65 -31.60 -12.14
CA ILE A 338 -17.45 -31.05 -13.23
C ILE A 338 -18.17 -29.76 -12.77
N TYR A 339 -18.81 -29.80 -11.62
CA TYR A 339 -19.43 -28.59 -11.03
C TYR A 339 -18.47 -27.43 -10.93
N LEU A 340 -17.32 -27.62 -10.26
CA LEU A 340 -16.33 -26.56 -10.07
C LEU A 340 -15.79 -25.99 -11.40
N MET A 341 -15.58 -26.85 -12.40
CA MET A 341 -15.01 -26.43 -13.68
C MET A 341 -16.04 -25.79 -14.61
N SER A 342 -17.26 -26.30 -14.61
CA SER A 342 -18.25 -26.03 -15.66
C SER A 342 -19.33 -25.04 -15.23
N TYR A 343 -19.46 -24.76 -13.92
CA TYR A 343 -20.49 -23.84 -13.43
C TYR A 343 -20.42 -22.50 -14.17
N PRO A 344 -21.54 -22.04 -14.78
CA PRO A 344 -21.56 -20.84 -15.59
C PRO A 344 -21.43 -19.61 -14.70
N VAL A 345 -20.43 -18.79 -14.98
CA VAL A 345 -20.22 -17.48 -14.33
C VAL A 345 -19.77 -16.47 -15.37
N ASP A 346 -20.34 -15.26 -15.31
CA ASP A 346 -20.03 -14.16 -16.20
C ASP A 346 -18.99 -13.20 -15.60
N LYS A 347 -18.85 -13.22 -14.27
CA LYS A 347 -17.89 -12.37 -13.55
C LYS A 347 -16.46 -12.86 -13.77
N PHE A 348 -15.55 -11.90 -13.88
CA PHE A 348 -14.12 -12.14 -13.92
C PHE A 348 -13.46 -11.60 -12.66
N ALA A 349 -12.39 -12.25 -12.22
CA ALA A 349 -11.51 -11.79 -11.17
C ALA A 349 -10.05 -11.86 -11.64
N LEU A 350 -9.31 -10.81 -11.40
CA LEU A 350 -7.89 -10.75 -11.69
C LEU A 350 -7.12 -11.44 -10.57
N CYS A 351 -6.36 -12.47 -10.90
CA CYS A 351 -5.50 -13.16 -9.96
C CYS A 351 -4.12 -12.52 -9.90
N VAL A 352 -3.64 -12.34 -8.69
CA VAL A 352 -2.27 -11.91 -8.42
C VAL A 352 -1.59 -12.91 -7.48
N ASP A 353 -0.29 -13.10 -7.67
CA ASP A 353 0.56 -14.01 -6.90
C ASP A 353 1.38 -13.31 -5.81
N SER A 354 1.26 -11.99 -5.72
CA SER A 354 1.92 -11.15 -4.72
C SER A 354 0.93 -10.26 -3.99
N VAL A 355 1.19 -10.05 -2.72
CA VAL A 355 0.51 -9.03 -1.91
C VAL A 355 1.00 -7.64 -2.30
N GLY A 356 0.33 -6.59 -1.81
CA GLY A 356 0.73 -5.20 -2.05
C GLY A 356 -0.07 -4.50 -3.13
N TRP A 357 0.50 -3.47 -3.74
CA TRP A 357 -0.18 -2.63 -4.71
C TRP A 357 -0.36 -3.29 -6.08
N HIS A 358 -1.58 -3.31 -6.57
CA HIS A 358 -1.97 -3.68 -7.92
C HIS A 358 -2.82 -2.57 -8.52
N GLY A 359 -2.18 -1.64 -9.22
CA GLY A 359 -2.80 -0.40 -9.68
C GLY A 359 -3.20 0.49 -8.50
N HIS A 360 -4.50 0.77 -8.36
CA HIS A 360 -5.06 1.57 -7.26
C HIS A 360 -5.58 0.72 -6.09
N ARG A 361 -5.43 -0.60 -6.12
CA ARG A 361 -5.88 -1.53 -5.09
C ARG A 361 -4.72 -2.11 -4.31
N TYR A 362 -4.97 -2.42 -3.06
CA TYR A 362 -4.00 -3.10 -2.20
C TYR A 362 -4.51 -4.48 -1.81
N VAL A 363 -3.72 -5.51 -2.10
CA VAL A 363 -4.08 -6.92 -1.92
C VAL A 363 -3.38 -7.48 -0.70
N LEU A 364 -4.15 -8.04 0.24
CA LEU A 364 -3.69 -8.92 1.30
C LEU A 364 -4.11 -10.37 1.00
N PRO A 365 -3.57 -11.37 1.70
CA PRO A 365 -3.89 -12.77 1.44
C PRO A 365 -5.38 -13.12 1.48
N THR A 366 -6.15 -12.46 2.33
CA THR A 366 -7.59 -12.73 2.54
C THR A 366 -8.51 -11.61 2.08
N GLU A 367 -8.00 -10.39 1.89
CA GLU A 367 -8.81 -9.22 1.60
C GLU A 367 -8.14 -8.33 0.55
N THR A 368 -8.95 -7.65 -0.24
CA THR A 368 -8.48 -6.63 -1.20
C THR A 368 -9.14 -5.30 -0.87
N TYR A 369 -8.33 -4.26 -0.73
CA TYR A 369 -8.75 -2.89 -0.43
C TYR A 369 -8.78 -2.07 -1.71
N SER A 370 -9.86 -1.32 -1.91
CA SER A 370 -10.06 -0.46 -3.07
C SER A 370 -10.96 0.72 -2.73
N ASN A 371 -10.96 1.75 -3.57
CA ASN A 371 -11.90 2.84 -3.44
C ASN A 371 -13.34 2.31 -3.58
N PRO A 372 -14.24 2.56 -2.62
CA PRO A 372 -15.64 2.15 -2.71
C PRO A 372 -16.39 2.68 -3.94
N ALA A 373 -15.97 3.83 -4.49
CA ALA A 373 -16.56 4.41 -5.70
C ALA A 373 -16.20 3.65 -7.00
N THR A 374 -15.21 2.72 -6.95
CA THR A 374 -14.78 1.92 -8.12
C THR A 374 -15.34 0.49 -8.10
N LYS A 375 -16.57 0.32 -7.59
CA LYS A 375 -17.25 -0.98 -7.43
C LYS A 375 -17.40 -1.83 -8.71
N HIS A 376 -17.27 -1.21 -9.88
CA HIS A 376 -17.44 -1.89 -11.18
C HIS A 376 -16.15 -2.42 -11.79
N ASP A 377 -15.02 -2.24 -11.14
CA ASP A 377 -13.78 -2.80 -11.61
C ASP A 377 -13.70 -4.30 -11.31
N GLU A 378 -13.03 -5.05 -12.19
CA GLU A 378 -12.76 -6.47 -12.01
C GLU A 378 -12.16 -6.76 -10.61
N VAL A 379 -12.72 -7.69 -9.85
CA VAL A 379 -12.25 -8.04 -8.51
C VAL A 379 -10.82 -8.57 -8.60
N ILE A 380 -9.91 -8.08 -7.74
CA ILE A 380 -8.56 -8.65 -7.63
C ILE A 380 -8.53 -9.63 -6.46
N VAL A 381 -8.02 -10.83 -6.70
CA VAL A 381 -7.88 -11.89 -5.70
C VAL A 381 -6.45 -12.40 -5.62
N TYR A 382 -5.98 -12.66 -4.41
CA TYR A 382 -4.69 -13.30 -4.19
C TYR A 382 -4.79 -14.80 -4.49
N GLN A 383 -3.94 -15.30 -5.39
CA GLN A 383 -3.95 -16.71 -5.80
C GLN A 383 -2.60 -17.36 -5.51
N ARG A 384 -2.60 -18.36 -4.65
CA ARG A 384 -1.43 -19.24 -4.40
C ARG A 384 -1.84 -20.70 -4.31
N THR A 385 -0.89 -21.55 -4.67
CA THR A 385 -1.03 -23.02 -4.63
C THR A 385 -0.51 -23.63 -3.32
N ASP A 386 0.35 -22.93 -2.61
CA ASP A 386 0.95 -23.31 -1.32
C ASP A 386 0.17 -22.68 -0.16
N GLY A 387 0.01 -23.41 0.93
CA GLY A 387 -0.81 -23.04 2.07
C GLY A 387 -0.54 -21.62 2.58
N LEU A 388 -1.61 -20.92 2.92
CA LEU A 388 -1.56 -19.55 3.43
C LEU A 388 -1.04 -19.55 4.88
N ASP A 389 0.23 -19.21 5.09
CA ASP A 389 0.69 -18.72 6.39
C ASP A 389 0.24 -17.25 6.53
N ASN A 390 -1.05 -17.07 6.82
CA ASN A 390 -1.65 -15.75 6.94
C ASN A 390 -1.37 -15.18 8.34
N ARG A 391 -0.49 -14.19 8.41
CA ARG A 391 -0.16 -13.47 9.64
C ARG A 391 -0.91 -12.16 9.80
N PHE A 392 -1.65 -11.76 8.77
CA PHE A 392 -2.53 -10.59 8.82
C PHE A 392 -3.83 -10.99 9.53
N GLN A 393 -3.87 -10.76 10.84
CA GLN A 393 -4.98 -11.12 11.71
C GLN A 393 -5.59 -9.86 12.29
N PHE A 394 -6.90 -9.86 12.52
CA PHE A 394 -7.63 -8.72 13.02
C PHE A 394 -8.40 -9.10 14.30
N LYS A 395 -8.33 -8.27 15.32
CA LYS A 395 -9.08 -8.43 16.57
C LYS A 395 -9.37 -7.08 17.21
N GLY A 396 -10.56 -6.91 17.77
CA GLY A 396 -10.97 -5.70 18.47
C GLY A 396 -11.30 -4.53 17.53
N GLU A 397 -11.40 -3.34 18.08
CA GLU A 397 -11.79 -2.12 17.42
C GLU A 397 -10.61 -1.14 17.32
N LEU A 398 -10.62 -0.26 16.30
CA LEU A 398 -9.57 0.75 16.12
C LEU A 398 -9.41 1.66 17.34
N ASP A 399 -10.52 2.10 17.93
CA ASP A 399 -10.46 2.97 19.12
C ASP A 399 -9.88 2.27 20.34
N THR A 400 -10.07 0.96 20.48
CA THR A 400 -9.42 0.16 21.54
C THR A 400 -7.91 0.13 21.34
N TRP A 401 -7.42 -0.10 20.11
CA TRP A 401 -6.01 -0.07 19.78
C TRP A 401 -5.41 1.34 19.94
N LYS A 402 -6.12 2.36 19.47
CA LYS A 402 -5.70 3.76 19.55
C LYS A 402 -5.51 4.21 21.01
N ASN A 403 -6.52 3.97 21.86
CA ASN A 403 -6.49 4.41 23.26
C ASN A 403 -5.59 3.54 24.14
N GLY A 404 -5.55 2.22 23.89
CA GLY A 404 -4.79 1.26 24.71
C GLY A 404 -3.33 1.12 24.30
N VAL A 405 -3.00 1.44 23.06
CA VAL A 405 -1.63 1.30 22.52
C VAL A 405 -1.12 2.64 22.04
N SER A 406 -1.67 3.17 20.95
CA SER A 406 -1.05 4.27 20.21
C SER A 406 -0.88 5.56 21.00
N LEU A 407 -1.89 6.01 21.74
CA LEU A 407 -1.83 7.24 22.53
C LEU A 407 -0.85 7.12 23.71
N LEU A 408 -0.68 5.93 24.29
CA LEU A 408 0.31 5.70 25.33
C LEU A 408 1.75 5.79 24.84
N LEU A 409 1.97 5.71 23.52
CA LEU A 409 3.31 5.82 22.92
C LEU A 409 3.70 7.27 22.61
N GLU A 410 2.78 8.22 22.67
CA GLU A 410 3.02 9.57 22.15
C GLU A 410 4.26 10.23 22.77
N SER A 411 4.56 9.97 24.05
CA SER A 411 5.75 10.50 24.74
C SER A 411 7.05 9.77 24.41
N HIS A 412 7.02 8.63 23.67
CA HIS A 412 8.17 7.73 23.49
C HIS A 412 8.62 7.67 22.03
N SER A 413 9.65 8.44 21.69
CA SER A 413 10.09 8.64 20.29
C SER A 413 10.46 7.34 19.57
N LYS A 414 11.12 6.38 20.25
CA LYS A 414 11.51 5.11 19.64
C LYS A 414 10.32 4.18 19.38
N LEU A 415 9.30 4.22 20.25
CA LEU A 415 8.07 3.45 20.06
C LEU A 415 7.18 4.06 18.99
N VAL A 416 7.03 5.40 18.96
CA VAL A 416 6.36 6.12 17.86
C VAL A 416 7.04 5.80 16.53
N PHE A 417 8.38 5.84 16.47
CA PHE A 417 9.15 5.45 15.30
C PHE A 417 8.86 4.01 14.86
N SER A 418 8.86 3.05 15.80
CA SER A 418 8.65 1.63 15.51
C SER A 418 7.24 1.36 14.94
N VAL A 419 6.22 1.99 15.50
CA VAL A 419 4.84 1.91 15.00
C VAL A 419 4.71 2.64 13.66
N ALA A 420 5.36 3.80 13.47
CA ALA A 420 5.38 4.50 12.20
C ALA A 420 6.05 3.68 11.08
N CYS A 421 7.07 2.85 11.41
CA CYS A 421 7.66 1.90 10.46
C CYS A 421 6.62 0.90 9.92
N ALA A 422 5.67 0.49 10.75
CA ALA A 422 4.63 -0.45 10.32
C ALA A 422 3.71 0.12 9.23
N PHE A 423 3.48 1.43 9.20
CA PHE A 423 2.71 2.12 8.17
C PHE A 423 3.53 2.51 6.93
N ALA A 424 4.86 2.43 7.01
CA ALA A 424 5.73 2.99 5.97
C ALA A 424 5.93 2.08 4.75
N GLY A 425 5.79 0.76 4.91
CA GLY A 425 5.98 -0.19 3.81
C GLY A 425 5.07 0.07 2.62
N GLN A 426 3.82 0.41 2.88
CA GLN A 426 2.78 0.68 1.89
C GLN A 426 3.02 1.98 1.09
N LEU A 427 3.87 2.87 1.58
CA LEU A 427 4.23 4.11 0.89
C LEU A 427 5.45 3.98 -0.02
N LEU A 428 6.18 2.85 0.00
CA LEU A 428 7.37 2.66 -0.83
C LEU A 428 7.05 2.73 -2.33
N GLU A 429 5.96 2.11 -2.75
CA GLU A 429 5.52 2.15 -4.16
C GLU A 429 5.05 3.54 -4.58
N PRO A 430 4.09 4.18 -3.88
CA PRO A 430 3.61 5.51 -4.24
C PRO A 430 4.71 6.59 -4.26
N LEU A 431 5.70 6.48 -3.37
CA LEU A 431 6.83 7.39 -3.28
C LEU A 431 8.01 7.00 -4.19
N ASN A 432 7.90 5.89 -4.93
CA ASN A 432 8.98 5.33 -5.73
C ASN A 432 10.29 5.18 -4.94
N GLN A 433 10.20 4.64 -3.71
CA GLN A 433 11.35 4.41 -2.85
C GLN A 433 11.73 2.95 -2.81
N GLN A 434 13.03 2.70 -2.61
CA GLN A 434 13.56 1.35 -2.43
C GLN A 434 13.27 0.82 -1.03
N GLY A 435 13.15 -0.50 -0.91
CA GLY A 435 13.07 -1.19 0.37
C GLY A 435 14.31 -1.00 1.25
N GLY A 436 14.26 -1.56 2.42
CA GLY A 436 15.34 -1.55 3.40
C GLY A 436 14.78 -1.73 4.81
N GLY A 437 15.65 -1.73 5.80
CA GLY A 437 15.23 -1.95 7.18
C GLY A 437 15.85 -1.00 8.17
N PHE A 438 15.47 -1.20 9.42
CA PHE A 438 16.08 -0.64 10.62
C PHE A 438 16.34 -1.75 11.61
N HIS A 439 17.41 -1.65 12.39
CA HIS A 439 17.78 -2.62 13.40
C HIS A 439 17.81 -1.96 14.78
N ILE A 440 16.98 -2.45 15.70
CA ILE A 440 16.96 -2.01 17.09
C ILE A 440 17.87 -2.95 17.87
N ASN A 441 18.98 -2.44 18.38
CA ASN A 441 19.94 -3.22 19.15
C ASN A 441 20.11 -2.70 20.58
N GLY A 442 20.59 -3.55 21.44
CA GLY A 442 20.87 -3.24 22.84
C GLY A 442 20.89 -4.49 23.71
N THR A 443 21.44 -4.35 24.91
CA THR A 443 21.49 -5.42 25.90
C THR A 443 20.10 -5.94 26.27
N SER A 444 20.05 -7.09 26.94
CA SER A 444 18.80 -7.70 27.38
C SER A 444 17.96 -6.74 28.24
N SER A 445 16.63 -6.86 28.19
CA SER A 445 15.68 -6.07 29.01
C SER A 445 15.61 -4.56 28.68
N LYS A 446 16.14 -4.11 27.53
CA LYS A 446 16.02 -2.72 27.05
C LYS A 446 14.71 -2.41 26.29
N GLY A 447 13.76 -3.35 26.19
CA GLY A 447 12.47 -3.15 25.56
C GLY A 447 12.46 -3.34 24.03
N LYS A 448 13.46 -4.01 23.42
CA LYS A 448 13.50 -4.36 21.99
C LYS A 448 12.23 -5.09 21.56
N SER A 449 11.87 -6.15 22.30
CA SER A 449 10.66 -6.94 22.01
C SER A 449 9.37 -6.12 22.14
N THR A 450 9.33 -5.16 23.08
CA THR A 450 8.19 -4.22 23.20
C THR A 450 8.01 -3.43 21.91
N ALA A 451 9.08 -2.83 21.38
CA ALA A 451 9.04 -2.10 20.10
C ALA A 451 8.53 -2.99 18.95
N ILE A 452 9.06 -4.23 18.89
CA ILE A 452 8.65 -5.22 17.87
C ILE A 452 7.17 -5.58 18.00
N TYR A 453 6.68 -5.92 19.19
CA TYR A 453 5.30 -6.34 19.42
C TYR A 453 4.30 -5.22 19.09
N LEU A 454 4.62 -3.98 19.45
CA LEU A 454 3.77 -2.84 19.15
C LEU A 454 3.71 -2.53 17.64
N ALA A 455 4.83 -2.63 16.95
CA ALA A 455 4.85 -2.52 15.49
C ALA A 455 4.06 -3.67 14.81
N CYS A 456 4.18 -4.91 15.32
CA CYS A 456 3.41 -6.06 14.83
C CYS A 456 1.90 -5.87 15.03
N SER A 457 1.47 -5.25 16.14
CA SER A 457 0.05 -5.07 16.47
C SER A 457 -0.71 -4.26 15.41
N VAL A 458 -0.01 -3.49 14.58
CA VAL A 458 -0.62 -2.77 13.45
C VAL A 458 -1.20 -3.73 12.42
N TRP A 459 -0.57 -4.88 12.19
CA TRP A 459 -0.90 -5.82 11.10
C TRP A 459 -1.41 -7.17 11.57
N GLY A 460 -1.19 -7.56 12.81
CA GLY A 460 -1.59 -8.86 13.32
C GLY A 460 -1.27 -9.05 14.79
N HIS A 461 -1.44 -10.30 15.25
CA HIS A 461 -1.15 -10.65 16.64
C HIS A 461 0.33 -10.35 16.98
N PRO A 462 0.63 -9.62 18.07
CA PRO A 462 1.98 -9.15 18.38
C PRO A 462 3.08 -10.21 18.33
N LYS A 463 2.81 -11.43 18.82
CA LYS A 463 3.77 -12.54 18.85
C LYS A 463 3.69 -13.49 17.66
N GLU A 464 2.70 -13.34 16.78
CA GLU A 464 2.55 -14.25 15.64
C GLU A 464 2.93 -13.58 14.32
N TYR A 465 2.86 -12.26 14.23
CA TYR A 465 3.15 -11.53 13.00
C TYR A 465 4.64 -11.56 12.64
N TYR A 466 5.57 -11.38 13.59
CA TYR A 466 6.99 -11.35 13.30
C TYR A 466 7.56 -12.72 12.88
N ARG A 467 8.72 -12.70 12.25
CA ARG A 467 9.58 -13.85 11.94
C ARG A 467 10.89 -13.72 12.68
N THR A 468 11.63 -14.82 12.82
CA THR A 468 13.00 -14.77 13.34
C THR A 468 14.00 -14.80 12.20
N TRP A 469 15.18 -14.28 12.45
CA TRP A 469 16.31 -14.42 11.53
C TRP A 469 16.79 -15.87 11.36
N ARG A 470 16.33 -16.78 12.21
CA ARG A 470 16.62 -18.22 12.14
C ARG A 470 15.92 -18.88 10.97
N SER A 471 16.30 -18.49 9.75
CA SER A 471 15.70 -18.98 8.52
C SER A 471 16.75 -19.06 7.41
N THR A 472 16.55 -19.94 6.46
CA THR A 472 17.42 -19.99 5.27
C THR A 472 17.18 -18.75 4.40
N GLY A 473 18.18 -18.33 3.62
CA GLY A 473 18.04 -17.21 2.69
C GLY A 473 16.86 -17.37 1.71
N ASN A 474 16.55 -18.60 1.29
CA ASN A 474 15.40 -18.89 0.43
C ASN A 474 14.06 -18.71 1.17
N ALA A 475 13.99 -19.08 2.44
CA ALA A 475 12.78 -18.87 3.24
C ALA A 475 12.55 -17.37 3.49
N LEU A 476 13.62 -16.59 3.75
CA LEU A 476 13.52 -15.13 3.90
C LEU A 476 13.17 -14.42 2.60
N GLU A 477 13.65 -14.92 1.44
CA GLU A 477 13.25 -14.45 0.12
C GLU A 477 11.73 -14.60 -0.06
N GLN A 478 11.20 -15.77 0.25
CA GLN A 478 9.77 -16.06 0.18
C GLN A 478 8.97 -15.21 1.17
N THR A 479 9.48 -15.05 2.40
CA THR A 479 8.87 -14.20 3.42
C THR A 479 8.79 -12.74 2.96
N ALA A 480 9.86 -12.20 2.38
CA ALA A 480 9.89 -10.84 1.87
C ALA A 480 8.88 -10.65 0.72
N PHE A 481 8.79 -11.63 -0.18
CA PHE A 481 7.80 -11.61 -1.27
C PHE A 481 6.35 -11.60 -0.75
N MET A 482 6.07 -12.33 0.33
CA MET A 482 4.75 -12.34 0.99
C MET A 482 4.43 -11.05 1.75
N HIS A 483 5.41 -10.16 1.93
CA HIS A 483 5.22 -8.84 2.54
C HIS A 483 5.50 -7.71 1.53
N ASN A 484 5.39 -8.02 0.23
CA ASN A 484 5.63 -7.00 -0.81
C ASN A 484 4.77 -5.75 -0.59
N ASP A 485 5.37 -4.57 -0.84
CA ASP A 485 4.81 -3.24 -0.56
C ASP A 485 4.28 -3.11 0.88
N GLY A 486 4.88 -3.85 1.81
CA GLY A 486 4.42 -3.98 3.18
C GLY A 486 5.53 -3.87 4.22
N PHE A 487 5.17 -4.27 5.43
CA PHE A 487 6.02 -4.26 6.60
C PHE A 487 6.40 -5.67 7.03
N LEU A 488 7.68 -5.90 7.26
CA LEU A 488 8.21 -7.18 7.73
C LEU A 488 8.98 -6.97 9.05
N VAL A 489 8.80 -7.88 9.98
CA VAL A 489 9.52 -7.88 11.26
C VAL A 489 10.39 -9.12 11.37
N LEU A 490 11.67 -8.92 11.67
CA LEU A 490 12.66 -9.99 11.84
C LEU A 490 13.31 -9.86 13.21
N ASP A 491 12.94 -10.75 14.13
CA ASP A 491 13.43 -10.74 15.51
C ASP A 491 14.72 -11.57 15.64
N GLU A 492 15.58 -11.18 16.57
CA GLU A 492 16.82 -11.82 17.00
C GLU A 492 17.84 -12.07 15.88
N ILE A 493 18.48 -10.99 15.43
CA ILE A 493 19.51 -11.06 14.37
C ILE A 493 20.69 -11.97 14.74
N GLY A 494 20.97 -12.19 16.02
CA GLY A 494 21.99 -13.09 16.52
C GLY A 494 21.78 -14.57 16.15
N GLU A 495 20.53 -14.95 15.81
CA GLU A 495 20.20 -16.30 15.31
C GLU A 495 20.48 -16.49 13.81
N ALA A 496 20.80 -15.42 13.09
CA ALA A 496 21.12 -15.49 11.67
C ALA A 496 22.45 -16.21 11.44
N SER A 497 22.57 -16.89 10.29
CA SER A 497 23.87 -17.38 9.83
C SER A 497 24.81 -16.20 9.58
N ALA A 498 25.84 -16.03 10.42
CA ALA A 498 26.83 -14.97 10.27
C ALA A 498 27.46 -14.95 8.87
N LYS A 499 27.62 -16.12 8.24
CA LYS A 499 28.17 -16.26 6.89
C LYS A 499 27.26 -15.66 5.82
N ASP A 500 25.94 -15.75 5.99
CA ASP A 500 24.95 -15.38 4.95
C ASP A 500 24.28 -14.03 5.22
N ILE A 501 24.36 -13.51 6.45
CA ILE A 501 23.64 -12.32 6.88
C ILE A 501 23.89 -11.10 5.99
N GLY A 502 25.15 -10.89 5.58
CA GLY A 502 25.53 -9.78 4.72
C GLY A 502 24.82 -9.82 3.35
N GLN A 503 24.71 -11.03 2.77
CA GLN A 503 23.98 -11.22 1.51
C GLN A 503 22.47 -11.12 1.71
N THR A 504 21.96 -11.61 2.83
CA THR A 504 20.54 -11.57 3.17
C THR A 504 20.04 -10.13 3.35
N VAL A 505 20.78 -9.28 4.06
CA VAL A 505 20.45 -7.85 4.18
C VAL A 505 20.42 -7.16 2.82
N TYR A 506 21.39 -7.46 1.95
CA TYR A 506 21.36 -6.95 0.57
C TYR A 506 20.16 -7.43 -0.22
N MET A 507 19.82 -8.70 -0.15
CA MET A 507 18.69 -9.31 -0.85
C MET A 507 17.37 -8.66 -0.41
N LEU A 508 17.14 -8.58 0.91
CA LEU A 508 15.92 -7.96 1.48
C LEU A 508 15.76 -6.51 1.03
N ALA A 509 16.84 -5.72 1.12
CA ALA A 509 16.80 -4.30 0.81
C ALA A 509 16.77 -4.01 -0.71
N ASN A 510 17.38 -4.85 -1.54
CA ASN A 510 17.39 -4.67 -2.98
C ASN A 510 16.07 -5.15 -3.62
N GLY A 511 15.29 -5.95 -2.92
CA GLY A 511 13.96 -6.37 -3.37
C GLY A 511 13.97 -7.33 -4.55
N GLN A 512 15.02 -8.14 -4.70
CA GLN A 512 15.12 -9.10 -5.80
C GLN A 512 15.67 -10.43 -5.32
N GLY A 513 14.93 -11.49 -5.64
CA GLY A 513 15.32 -12.87 -5.36
C GLY A 513 16.31 -13.44 -6.37
N LYS A 514 16.72 -14.68 -6.12
CA LYS A 514 17.62 -15.42 -7.02
C LYS A 514 16.84 -15.92 -8.25
N ALA A 515 17.46 -15.80 -9.43
CA ALA A 515 16.95 -16.46 -10.64
C ALA A 515 17.00 -17.98 -10.45
N ARG A 516 15.92 -18.68 -10.80
CA ARG A 516 15.80 -20.14 -10.68
C ARG A 516 15.35 -20.74 -12.01
N MET A 517 15.89 -21.90 -12.35
CA MET A 517 15.41 -22.68 -13.49
C MET A 517 14.20 -23.54 -13.03
N ALA A 518 13.12 -23.50 -13.81
CA ALA A 518 12.02 -24.42 -13.65
C ALA A 518 12.44 -25.85 -14.11
N ARG A 519 11.71 -26.88 -13.69
CA ARG A 519 11.91 -28.27 -14.16
C ARG A 519 11.85 -28.40 -15.70
N THR A 520 11.18 -27.48 -16.36
CA THR A 520 11.00 -27.42 -17.82
C THR A 520 12.12 -26.66 -18.54
N ALA A 521 13.26 -26.39 -17.89
CA ALA A 521 14.39 -25.59 -18.41
C ALA A 521 14.05 -24.14 -18.81
N ILE A 522 12.88 -23.63 -18.40
CA ILE A 522 12.49 -22.22 -18.57
C ILE A 522 12.96 -21.48 -17.33
N THR A 523 13.66 -20.35 -17.52
CA THR A 523 14.07 -19.49 -16.41
C THR A 523 12.83 -18.81 -15.85
N LYS A 524 12.47 -19.11 -14.57
CA LYS A 524 11.47 -18.33 -13.84
C LYS A 524 12.03 -16.93 -13.60
N ALA A 525 11.22 -15.91 -13.89
CA ALA A 525 11.56 -14.55 -13.50
C ALA A 525 11.85 -14.48 -11.98
N PRO A 526 12.91 -13.79 -11.55
CA PRO A 526 13.19 -13.65 -10.12
C PRO A 526 12.04 -12.91 -9.45
N GLN A 527 11.66 -13.37 -8.26
CA GLN A 527 10.67 -12.68 -7.44
C GLN A 527 11.19 -11.28 -7.10
N GLN A 528 10.30 -10.29 -7.13
CA GLN A 528 10.61 -8.91 -6.76
C GLN A 528 9.67 -8.46 -5.65
N TRP A 529 10.19 -7.63 -4.75
CA TRP A 529 9.43 -7.06 -3.65
C TRP A 529 9.97 -5.68 -3.26
N ARG A 530 9.14 -4.90 -2.59
CA ARG A 530 9.51 -3.71 -1.85
C ARG A 530 9.05 -3.91 -0.42
N VAL A 531 9.96 -3.94 0.52
CA VAL A 531 9.62 -4.18 1.92
C VAL A 531 10.36 -3.18 2.81
N LEU A 532 9.64 -2.61 3.77
CA LEU A 532 10.27 -2.00 4.91
C LEU A 532 10.32 -3.03 6.03
N PHE A 533 11.51 -3.29 6.57
CA PHE A 533 11.62 -4.26 7.65
C PHE A 533 12.21 -3.66 8.92
N LEU A 534 11.70 -4.12 10.06
CA LEU A 534 12.21 -3.80 11.38
C LEU A 534 12.87 -5.06 11.95
N SER A 535 14.10 -4.92 12.42
CA SER A 535 14.90 -6.00 12.99
C SER A 535 15.25 -5.70 14.43
N SER A 536 15.44 -6.73 15.24
CA SER A 536 15.94 -6.59 16.62
C SER A 536 17.04 -7.59 16.92
N GLY A 537 17.81 -7.34 17.98
CA GLY A 537 18.81 -8.24 18.52
C GLY A 537 19.71 -7.59 19.55
N GLU A 538 20.55 -8.39 20.19
CA GLU A 538 21.53 -7.89 21.15
C GLU A 538 22.79 -7.38 20.46
N LYS A 539 23.17 -8.00 19.35
CA LYS A 539 24.38 -7.68 18.58
C LYS A 539 24.08 -6.73 17.44
N THR A 540 25.06 -5.89 17.14
CA THR A 540 25.07 -5.11 15.92
C THR A 540 25.39 -5.99 14.71
N PHE A 541 24.97 -5.58 13.52
CA PHE A 541 25.35 -6.24 12.27
C PHE A 541 26.87 -6.32 12.07
N LYS A 542 27.59 -5.26 12.50
CA LYS A 542 29.04 -5.18 12.46
C LYS A 542 29.69 -6.20 13.38
N GLU A 543 29.19 -6.39 14.60
CA GLU A 543 29.70 -7.38 15.54
C GLU A 543 29.54 -8.80 14.99
N ILE A 544 28.39 -9.14 14.41
CA ILE A 544 28.13 -10.47 13.84
C ILE A 544 29.13 -10.78 12.70
N LEU A 545 29.42 -9.81 11.83
CA LEU A 545 30.37 -9.99 10.75
C LEU A 545 31.80 -10.11 11.28
N ASN A 546 32.20 -9.34 12.31
CA ASN A 546 33.49 -9.39 12.92
C ASN A 546 33.77 -10.74 13.58
N GLU A 547 32.77 -11.43 14.16
CA GLU A 547 32.91 -12.77 14.74
C GLU A 547 33.41 -13.82 13.74
N ILE A 548 33.15 -13.61 12.45
CA ILE A 548 33.62 -14.50 11.36
C ILE A 548 34.82 -13.90 10.59
N GLY A 549 35.45 -12.85 11.12
CA GLY A 549 36.56 -12.19 10.47
C GLY A 549 36.24 -11.39 9.22
N GLN A 550 34.96 -11.03 9.04
CA GLN A 550 34.50 -10.17 7.94
C GLN A 550 34.27 -8.75 8.43
N THR A 551 34.52 -7.78 7.57
CA THR A 551 34.21 -6.36 7.86
C THR A 551 32.91 -5.97 7.17
N ALA A 552 32.05 -5.28 7.90
CA ALA A 552 30.82 -4.72 7.34
C ALA A 552 31.16 -3.72 6.22
N LYS A 553 30.47 -3.83 5.09
CA LYS A 553 30.61 -2.89 3.99
C LYS A 553 29.63 -1.73 4.19
N LEU A 554 30.06 -0.51 3.87
CA LEU A 554 29.22 0.69 3.95
C LEU A 554 27.84 0.48 3.29
N GLY A 555 27.79 -0.17 2.12
CA GLY A 555 26.55 -0.50 1.43
C GLY A 555 25.61 -1.42 2.22
N GLN A 556 26.08 -2.22 3.16
CA GLN A 556 25.28 -3.06 4.05
C GLN A 556 24.75 -2.23 5.21
N GLU A 557 25.61 -1.45 5.87
CA GLU A 557 25.27 -0.61 7.02
C GLU A 557 24.17 0.42 6.68
N ILE A 558 24.25 1.07 5.52
CA ILE A 558 23.20 2.03 5.10
C ILE A 558 21.86 1.37 4.74
N ARG A 559 21.84 0.05 4.50
CA ARG A 559 20.59 -0.70 4.22
C ARG A 559 19.89 -1.17 5.48
N LEU A 560 20.62 -1.24 6.59
CA LEU A 560 20.13 -1.61 7.90
C LEU A 560 20.69 -0.66 8.98
N PRO A 561 20.26 0.62 9.00
CA PRO A 561 20.61 1.56 10.06
C PRO A 561 20.31 0.98 11.45
N GLU A 562 21.28 1.10 12.36
CA GLU A 562 21.21 0.54 13.70
C GLU A 562 20.78 1.62 14.71
N ILE A 563 19.82 1.30 15.55
CA ILE A 563 19.26 2.17 16.57
C ILE A 563 19.57 1.55 17.93
N SER A 564 20.61 2.05 18.60
CA SER A 564 21.03 1.53 19.89
C SER A 564 20.15 2.02 21.04
N LEU A 565 19.83 1.09 21.95
CA LEU A 565 19.11 1.36 23.19
C LEU A 565 20.02 1.40 24.42
N ASP A 566 21.29 1.06 24.30
CA ASP A 566 22.19 0.89 25.46
C ASP A 566 22.47 2.19 26.21
N ALA A 567 22.56 3.31 25.50
CA ALA A 567 22.76 4.63 26.09
C ALA A 567 21.48 5.23 26.72
N CYS A 568 20.33 4.53 26.61
CA CYS A 568 19.05 5.04 27.07
C CYS A 568 18.76 4.54 28.50
N GLU A 569 18.40 5.44 29.41
CA GLU A 569 18.14 5.12 30.82
C GLU A 569 17.02 4.08 30.96
N TYR A 570 15.89 4.34 30.29
CA TYR A 570 14.71 3.44 30.31
C TYR A 570 14.60 2.58 29.04
N GLY A 571 15.71 2.34 28.34
CA GLY A 571 15.75 1.53 27.11
C GLY A 571 14.94 2.12 25.95
N VAL A 572 13.87 1.44 25.56
CA VAL A 572 13.00 1.89 24.45
C VAL A 572 12.12 3.07 24.83
N PHE A 573 11.83 3.25 26.11
CA PHE A 573 11.05 4.35 26.66
C PHE A 573 11.90 5.61 26.80
N ASP A 574 11.33 6.78 26.59
CA ASP A 574 11.98 8.06 26.86
C ASP A 574 11.79 8.46 28.34
N LEU A 575 10.66 8.04 28.95
CA LEU A 575 10.32 8.28 30.35
C LEU A 575 9.40 7.16 30.88
N VAL A 576 9.13 7.17 32.20
CA VAL A 576 8.15 6.29 32.85
C VAL A 576 6.97 7.16 33.27
N ASP A 577 5.82 7.08 32.55
CA ASP A 577 4.70 8.02 32.69
C ASP A 577 3.33 7.40 32.94
N PHE A 578 3.09 6.13 32.57
CA PHE A 578 1.79 5.49 32.72
C PHE A 578 1.81 4.17 33.50
N ALA A 579 2.96 3.79 34.08
CA ALA A 579 3.09 2.66 35.01
C ALA A 579 4.21 2.94 36.02
N PRO A 580 4.33 2.15 37.11
CA PRO A 580 5.34 2.36 38.17
C PRO A 580 6.80 2.23 37.68
N ASP A 581 7.06 1.41 36.68
CA ASP A 581 8.40 1.18 36.09
C ASP A 581 8.31 0.80 34.61
N ALA A 582 9.43 0.84 33.93
CA ALA A 582 9.50 0.54 32.49
C ALA A 582 9.07 -0.90 32.13
N SER A 583 9.27 -1.87 33.02
CA SER A 583 8.84 -3.26 32.82
C SER A 583 7.32 -3.38 32.87
N GLN A 584 6.68 -2.71 33.84
CA GLN A 584 5.22 -2.68 33.94
C GLN A 584 4.60 -1.89 32.77
N GLN A 585 5.23 -0.80 32.32
CA GLN A 585 4.81 -0.11 31.06
C GLN A 585 4.83 -1.06 29.87
N ALA A 586 5.90 -1.82 29.70
CA ALA A 586 6.03 -2.77 28.60
C ALA A 586 4.97 -3.88 28.65
N ASN A 587 4.69 -4.42 29.84
CA ASN A 587 3.68 -5.46 30.04
C ASN A 587 2.28 -4.93 29.74
N MET A 588 1.94 -3.75 30.24
CA MET A 588 0.64 -3.10 29.99
C MET A 588 0.41 -2.85 28.50
N LEU A 589 1.40 -2.34 27.78
CA LEU A 589 1.32 -2.14 26.33
C LEU A 589 1.15 -3.46 25.58
N TYR A 590 1.87 -4.51 26.00
CA TYR A 590 1.72 -5.82 25.41
C TYR A 590 0.30 -6.38 25.61
N GLU A 591 -0.22 -6.35 26.85
CA GLU A 591 -1.57 -6.80 27.17
C GLU A 591 -2.64 -6.02 26.37
N ASN A 592 -2.49 -4.71 26.26
CA ASN A 592 -3.39 -3.90 25.44
C ASN A 592 -3.31 -4.31 23.94
N SER A 593 -2.11 -4.59 23.45
CA SER A 593 -1.89 -4.95 22.05
C SER A 593 -2.45 -6.31 21.65
N ILE A 594 -2.65 -7.25 22.58
CA ILE A 594 -3.32 -8.54 22.31
C ILE A 594 -4.86 -8.44 22.37
N ASN A 595 -5.39 -7.36 22.96
CA ASN A 595 -6.82 -7.10 22.98
C ASN A 595 -7.33 -6.48 21.69
N ALA A 596 -6.49 -5.68 21.00
CA ALA A 596 -6.80 -5.11 19.70
C ALA A 596 -5.54 -5.09 18.84
N TYR A 597 -5.59 -5.71 17.66
CA TYR A 597 -4.50 -5.77 16.69
C TYR A 597 -5.01 -5.91 15.25
N GLY A 598 -4.19 -5.51 14.26
CA GLY A 598 -4.51 -5.55 12.84
C GLY A 598 -5.47 -4.44 12.39
N VAL A 599 -6.32 -3.94 13.26
CA VAL A 599 -7.36 -2.94 12.96
C VAL A 599 -6.78 -1.61 12.49
N ALA A 600 -5.61 -1.22 12.98
CA ALA A 600 -4.92 -0.01 12.53
C ALA A 600 -4.38 -0.16 11.10
N GLY A 601 -3.86 -1.34 10.75
CA GLY A 601 -3.42 -1.66 9.39
C GLY A 601 -4.59 -1.69 8.41
N LYS A 602 -5.74 -2.25 8.82
CA LYS A 602 -6.98 -2.23 8.04
C LYS A 602 -7.41 -0.79 7.74
N ALA A 603 -7.57 0.05 8.77
CA ALA A 603 -7.93 1.46 8.61
C ALA A 603 -6.92 2.22 7.74
N TRP A 604 -5.63 1.88 7.84
CA TRP A 604 -4.58 2.45 7.01
C TRP A 604 -4.76 2.11 5.52
N LEU A 605 -5.06 0.85 5.18
CA LEU A 605 -5.31 0.46 3.80
C LEU A 605 -6.59 1.08 3.24
N GLU A 606 -7.65 1.16 4.03
CA GLU A 606 -8.89 1.86 3.66
C GLU A 606 -8.61 3.34 3.34
N TYR A 607 -7.82 4.03 4.17
CA TYR A 607 -7.41 5.41 3.93
C TYR A 607 -6.56 5.55 2.65
N LEU A 608 -5.55 4.71 2.46
CA LEU A 608 -4.65 4.79 1.30
C LEU A 608 -5.37 4.50 -0.02
N THR A 609 -6.35 3.61 -0.02
CA THR A 609 -7.08 3.19 -1.21
C THR A 609 -8.31 4.04 -1.51
N SER A 610 -8.76 4.87 -0.57
CA SER A 610 -9.91 5.77 -0.76
C SER A 610 -9.71 6.72 -1.94
N ASP A 611 -8.51 7.30 -2.08
CA ASP A 611 -8.05 8.04 -3.26
C ASP A 611 -6.53 7.96 -3.34
N LYS A 612 -6.02 6.90 -4.01
CA LYS A 612 -4.57 6.69 -4.15
C LYS A 612 -3.88 7.87 -4.83
N GLY A 613 -4.52 8.54 -5.77
CA GLY A 613 -3.94 9.66 -6.51
C GLY A 613 -3.67 10.85 -5.61
N GLN A 614 -4.69 11.32 -4.90
CA GLN A 614 -4.60 12.44 -3.96
C GLN A 614 -3.67 12.12 -2.78
N MET A 615 -3.76 10.89 -2.27
CA MET A 615 -2.89 10.40 -1.20
C MET A 615 -1.41 10.44 -1.64
N THR A 616 -1.10 9.93 -2.85
CA THR A 616 0.27 9.94 -3.40
C THR A 616 0.81 11.35 -3.54
N GLU A 617 0.02 12.29 -4.04
CA GLU A 617 0.43 13.69 -4.15
C GLU A 617 0.75 14.30 -2.77
N THR A 618 -0.11 14.07 -1.79
CA THR A 618 0.07 14.54 -0.42
C THR A 618 1.32 13.93 0.21
N ALA A 619 1.50 12.62 0.07
CA ALA A 619 2.67 11.90 0.55
C ALA A 619 3.97 12.40 -0.07
N LEU A 620 4.00 12.67 -1.39
CA LEU A 620 5.17 13.22 -2.08
C LEU A 620 5.56 14.61 -1.57
N LYS A 621 4.58 15.49 -1.33
CA LYS A 621 4.83 16.84 -0.77
C LYS A 621 5.47 16.72 0.63
N LEU A 622 4.88 15.93 1.51
CA LEU A 622 5.43 15.70 2.85
C LEU A 622 6.82 15.05 2.79
N TYR A 623 7.01 14.07 1.91
CA TYR A 623 8.28 13.39 1.75
C TYR A 623 9.41 14.34 1.36
N GLN A 624 9.19 15.22 0.40
CA GLN A 624 10.17 16.21 -0.01
C GLN A 624 10.54 17.15 1.16
N GLN A 625 9.54 17.63 1.90
CA GLN A 625 9.74 18.50 3.06
C GLN A 625 10.52 17.79 4.18
N TYR A 626 10.14 16.56 4.52
CA TYR A 626 10.74 15.83 5.64
C TYR A 626 12.13 15.31 5.28
N LYS A 627 12.35 14.89 4.03
CA LYS A 627 13.68 14.54 3.54
C LYS A 627 14.63 15.73 3.61
N ALA A 628 14.20 16.95 3.24
CA ALA A 628 15.02 18.16 3.37
C ALA A 628 15.36 18.46 4.84
N LYS A 629 14.40 18.31 5.78
CA LYS A 629 14.63 18.50 7.23
C LYS A 629 15.58 17.47 7.84
N LEU A 630 15.56 16.22 7.33
CA LEU A 630 16.39 15.12 7.84
C LEU A 630 17.77 15.06 7.20
N THR A 631 17.98 15.67 6.04
CA THR A 631 19.26 15.60 5.33
C THR A 631 20.12 16.78 5.78
N PRO A 632 21.26 16.55 6.48
CA PRO A 632 22.17 17.64 6.85
C PRO A 632 22.74 18.36 5.62
N ASP A 633 23.04 19.64 5.75
CA ASP A 633 23.78 20.38 4.74
C ASP A 633 25.12 19.71 4.49
N ASN A 634 25.51 19.54 3.23
CA ASN A 634 26.71 18.82 2.82
C ASN A 634 26.72 17.30 3.11
N ALA A 635 25.58 16.68 3.41
CA ALA A 635 25.50 15.25 3.64
C ALA A 635 25.99 14.44 2.43
N GLN A 636 26.82 13.44 2.68
CA GLN A 636 27.23 12.51 1.62
C GLN A 636 26.04 11.68 1.12
N GLY A 637 26.13 11.18 -0.11
CA GLY A 637 25.02 10.48 -0.78
C GLY A 637 24.49 9.25 -0.02
N HIS A 638 25.27 8.61 0.83
CA HIS A 638 24.83 7.50 1.67
C HIS A 638 23.95 7.97 2.86
N ILE A 639 24.28 9.09 3.49
CA ILE A 639 23.48 9.69 4.57
C ILE A 639 22.12 10.15 3.99
N ALA A 640 22.13 10.79 2.82
CA ALA A 640 20.91 11.19 2.13
C ALA A 640 19.98 10.01 1.78
N ARG A 641 20.52 8.83 1.47
CA ARG A 641 19.72 7.60 1.27
C ARG A 641 19.08 7.11 2.55
N VAL A 642 19.79 7.15 3.67
CA VAL A 642 19.23 6.77 4.97
C VAL A 642 18.19 7.80 5.40
N ALA A 643 18.46 9.10 5.29
CA ALA A 643 17.50 10.18 5.54
C ALA A 643 16.21 10.01 4.71
N SER A 644 16.33 9.58 3.44
CA SER A 644 15.18 9.28 2.58
C SER A 644 14.28 8.19 3.18
N ARG A 645 14.84 7.13 3.77
CA ARG A 645 14.06 6.06 4.41
C ARG A 645 13.40 6.52 5.70
N PHE A 646 14.11 7.28 6.53
CA PHE A 646 13.52 7.92 7.71
C PHE A 646 12.38 8.87 7.32
N ALA A 647 12.52 9.63 6.23
CA ALA A 647 11.47 10.51 5.73
C ALA A 647 10.20 9.72 5.35
N VAL A 648 10.30 8.54 4.73
CA VAL A 648 9.14 7.69 4.46
C VAL A 648 8.42 7.31 5.75
N VAL A 649 9.17 6.94 6.80
CA VAL A 649 8.59 6.59 8.11
C VAL A 649 7.87 7.79 8.73
N ALA A 650 8.47 8.97 8.68
CA ALA A 650 7.85 10.20 9.18
C ALA A 650 6.54 10.52 8.43
N VAL A 651 6.55 10.43 7.09
CA VAL A 651 5.34 10.64 6.27
C VAL A 651 4.25 9.65 6.63
N ALA A 652 4.59 8.37 6.79
CA ALA A 652 3.62 7.33 7.14
C ALA A 652 2.95 7.61 8.49
N GLY A 653 3.73 7.93 9.52
CA GLY A 653 3.21 8.28 10.83
C GLY A 653 2.33 9.53 10.81
N GLU A 654 2.71 10.57 10.06
CA GLU A 654 1.91 11.79 9.93
C GLU A 654 0.61 11.57 9.15
N LEU A 655 0.62 10.80 8.07
CA LEU A 655 -0.59 10.46 7.33
C LEU A 655 -1.53 9.57 8.16
N ALA A 656 -1.00 8.60 8.90
CA ALA A 656 -1.80 7.80 9.83
C ALA A 656 -2.41 8.64 10.96
N THR A 657 -1.71 9.70 11.39
CA THR A 657 -2.21 10.69 12.34
C THR A 657 -3.32 11.54 11.71
N GLN A 658 -3.13 12.03 10.48
CA GLN A 658 -4.15 12.80 9.74
C GLN A 658 -5.41 11.98 9.48
N ALA A 659 -5.27 10.69 9.23
CA ALA A 659 -6.37 9.74 9.09
C ALA A 659 -7.04 9.35 10.43
N ASN A 660 -6.62 9.96 11.55
CA ASN A 660 -7.11 9.68 12.91
C ASN A 660 -6.92 8.21 13.36
N ILE A 661 -5.93 7.51 12.80
CA ILE A 661 -5.62 6.12 13.13
C ILE A 661 -4.79 6.06 14.42
N THR A 662 -3.75 6.88 14.51
CA THR A 662 -2.85 6.88 15.68
C THR A 662 -3.37 7.72 16.84
N GLY A 663 -4.08 8.80 16.57
CA GLY A 663 -4.51 9.78 17.56
C GLY A 663 -3.39 10.69 18.07
N TRP A 664 -2.18 10.59 17.53
CA TRP A 664 -1.06 11.47 17.90
C TRP A 664 -1.30 12.93 17.50
N LYS A 665 -0.59 13.83 18.15
CA LYS A 665 -0.55 15.22 17.72
C LYS A 665 0.14 15.37 16.38
N LYS A 666 -0.34 16.30 15.57
CA LYS A 666 0.30 16.66 14.28
C LYS A 666 1.76 17.06 14.52
N GLY A 667 2.67 16.49 13.71
CA GLY A 667 4.11 16.73 13.82
C GLY A 667 4.84 15.73 14.73
N ARG A 668 4.12 14.99 15.59
CA ARG A 668 4.73 14.08 16.57
C ARG A 668 5.54 12.94 15.93
N ALA A 669 5.04 12.38 14.84
CA ALA A 669 5.77 11.33 14.13
C ALA A 669 7.09 11.85 13.53
N LEU A 670 7.07 13.06 12.96
CA LEU A 670 8.28 13.69 12.44
C LEU A 670 9.30 13.99 13.56
N GLU A 671 8.87 14.51 14.70
CA GLU A 671 9.74 14.76 15.86
C GLU A 671 10.42 13.48 16.35
N ALA A 672 9.64 12.40 16.49
CA ALA A 672 10.14 11.10 16.90
C ALA A 672 11.18 10.56 15.91
N VAL A 673 10.89 10.65 14.62
CA VAL A 673 11.80 10.23 13.56
C VAL A 673 13.08 11.07 13.55
N ILE A 674 13.00 12.38 13.75
CA ILE A 674 14.19 13.27 13.87
C ILE A 674 15.04 12.86 15.08
N SER A 675 14.42 12.58 16.22
CA SER A 675 15.13 12.12 17.43
C SER A 675 15.90 10.82 17.18
N VAL A 676 15.24 9.82 16.58
CA VAL A 676 15.84 8.54 16.26
C VAL A 676 16.91 8.68 15.17
N PHE A 677 16.70 9.52 14.17
CA PHE A 677 17.68 9.78 13.13
C PHE A 677 18.95 10.44 13.69
N LYS A 678 18.81 11.40 14.60
CA LYS A 678 19.94 12.02 15.29
C LYS A 678 20.72 10.98 16.12
N THR A 679 20.02 10.11 16.84
CA THR A 679 20.67 9.01 17.59
C THR A 679 21.46 8.11 16.65
N TRP A 680 20.86 7.70 15.52
CA TRP A 680 21.59 6.92 14.50
C TRP A 680 22.79 7.68 13.94
N LEU A 681 22.64 8.95 13.58
CA LEU A 681 23.69 9.76 12.99
C LEU A 681 24.90 9.88 13.93
N ASN A 682 24.65 10.07 15.22
CA ASN A 682 25.68 10.14 16.25
C ASN A 682 26.39 8.81 16.48
N SER A 683 25.66 7.68 16.47
CA SER A 683 26.22 6.35 16.64
C SER A 683 26.91 5.82 15.38
N PHE A 684 26.48 6.29 14.23
CA PHE A 684 27.09 5.95 12.95
C PHE A 684 28.45 6.61 12.81
N GLU A 685 29.14 6.97 13.88
CA GLU A 685 30.51 7.47 14.05
C GLU A 685 31.11 8.20 12.82
N MET A 686 30.23 8.74 11.93
CA MET A 686 30.64 9.03 10.58
C MET A 686 29.82 10.04 9.85
N VAL A 687 29.84 11.19 10.33
CA VAL A 687 29.44 12.36 9.56
C VAL A 687 30.70 12.81 8.81
N GLY A 688 30.82 12.45 7.56
CA GLY A 688 31.85 12.98 6.72
C GLY A 688 32.62 11.96 5.87
N ASP A 689 33.60 11.22 6.33
CA ASP A 689 34.47 10.39 5.49
C ASP A 689 34.86 9.07 6.14
N PHE A 690 33.88 8.14 6.26
CA PHE A 690 34.11 6.84 6.88
C PHE A 690 35.20 6.00 6.24
N GLU A 691 35.14 5.91 4.96
CA GLU A 691 36.12 5.13 4.24
C GLU A 691 37.52 5.81 4.37
N ASP A 692 37.53 7.15 4.40
CA ASP A 692 38.78 7.88 4.68
C ASP A 692 39.31 7.54 6.09
N ARG A 693 38.41 7.48 7.09
CA ARG A 693 38.77 7.13 8.47
C ARG A 693 39.29 5.70 8.59
N GLN A 694 38.60 4.73 8.01
CA GLN A 694 39.03 3.34 7.98
C GLN A 694 40.39 3.20 7.30
N ILE A 695 40.60 3.90 6.19
CA ILE A 695 41.90 3.94 5.51
C ILE A 695 42.99 4.49 6.43
N LEU A 696 42.75 5.62 7.08
CA LEU A 696 43.71 6.24 7.99
C LEU A 696 44.03 5.35 9.21
N GLN A 697 43.01 4.75 9.82
CA GLN A 697 43.18 3.83 10.94
C GLN A 697 43.98 2.57 10.51
N GLN A 698 43.67 1.97 9.38
CA GLN A 698 44.37 0.81 8.85
C GLN A 698 45.84 1.13 8.56
N VAL A 699 46.07 2.27 7.92
CA VAL A 699 47.45 2.70 7.61
C VAL A 699 48.26 2.95 8.90
N ARG A 700 47.67 3.67 9.87
CA ARG A 700 48.33 3.91 11.18
C ARG A 700 48.64 2.60 11.89
N ALA A 701 47.67 1.69 12.02
CA ALA A 701 47.84 0.39 12.65
C ALA A 701 48.95 -0.43 11.97
N PHE A 702 49.08 -0.36 10.64
CA PHE A 702 50.15 -1.03 9.92
C PHE A 702 51.51 -0.48 10.33
N PHE A 703 51.72 0.83 10.40
CA PHE A 703 52.98 1.44 10.80
C PHE A 703 53.31 1.24 12.28
N GLU A 704 52.30 1.27 13.16
CA GLU A 704 52.46 0.95 14.58
C GLU A 704 52.97 -0.50 14.78
N ALA A 705 52.40 -1.45 14.05
CA ALA A 705 52.80 -2.86 14.14
C ALA A 705 54.12 -3.16 13.42
N ASN A 706 54.42 -2.50 12.30
CA ASN A 706 55.48 -2.92 11.40
C ASN A 706 56.60 -1.88 11.22
N GLY A 707 56.43 -0.64 11.69
CA GLY A 707 57.35 0.48 11.41
C GLY A 707 58.78 0.26 11.87
N ASN A 708 59.00 -0.55 12.91
CA ASN A 708 60.34 -0.90 13.41
C ASN A 708 60.89 -2.22 12.87
N SER A 709 60.07 -3.14 12.45
CA SER A 709 60.43 -4.53 12.10
C SER A 709 60.57 -4.80 10.61
N ARG A 710 59.92 -3.99 9.75
CA ARG A 710 59.82 -4.27 8.31
C ARG A 710 60.37 -3.17 7.40
N PHE A 711 61.07 -2.18 7.96
CA PHE A 711 61.73 -1.10 7.23
C PHE A 711 63.24 -1.10 7.50
N ASP A 712 64.02 -1.16 6.44
CA ASP A 712 65.49 -0.98 6.60
C ASP A 712 65.82 0.49 6.97
N THR A 713 66.76 0.69 7.88
CA THR A 713 67.10 2.03 8.39
C THR A 713 68.08 2.74 7.46
N LEU A 714 67.79 3.97 7.06
CA LEU A 714 68.67 4.89 6.33
C LEU A 714 68.91 6.13 7.17
N ILE A 715 70.19 6.58 7.23
CA ILE A 715 70.60 7.79 7.96
C ILE A 715 70.57 8.97 7.02
N GLU A 716 69.84 10.10 7.39
CA GLU A 716 69.77 11.29 6.56
C GLU A 716 71.12 11.99 6.52
N GLY A 717 71.55 12.42 5.30
CA GLY A 717 72.81 13.13 5.09
C GLY A 717 73.91 12.32 4.48
N ASN A 718 73.85 10.97 4.48
CA ASN A 718 74.83 10.14 3.77
C ASN A 718 74.45 10.09 2.27
N LYS A 719 75.35 10.63 1.43
CA LYS A 719 75.32 10.41 0.00
C LYS A 719 75.41 8.91 -0.26
N CYS A 720 74.40 8.31 -0.87
CA CYS A 720 74.52 6.92 -1.31
C CYS A 720 75.71 6.78 -2.22
N ALA A 721 76.78 6.08 -1.74
CA ALA A 721 77.88 5.72 -2.59
C ALA A 721 77.37 4.88 -3.76
N SER A 722 77.56 5.41 -4.96
CA SER A 722 77.29 4.63 -6.16
C SER A 722 78.25 3.47 -6.26
N TYR A 723 77.73 2.23 -6.43
CA TYR A 723 78.50 1.13 -6.92
C TYR A 723 79.02 1.45 -8.33
N GLY A 724 80.28 1.93 -8.40
CA GLY A 724 81.08 2.05 -9.60
C GLY A 724 82.44 1.42 -9.32
N ASN A 725 82.82 0.35 -10.05
CA ASN A 725 84.21 -0.10 -10.14
C ASN A 725 85.10 1.09 -10.55
N SER A 726 85.97 1.47 -9.69
CA SER A 726 87.22 2.09 -10.07
C SER A 726 88.27 1.64 -9.04
N ASP A 727 89.19 0.78 -9.54
CA ASP A 727 90.54 0.62 -9.00
C ASP A 727 91.20 2.01 -8.92
N HIS A 728 91.41 2.51 -7.74
CA HIS A 728 92.60 3.31 -7.32
C HIS A 728 92.48 3.53 -5.81
N ALA A 729 93.45 2.93 -5.12
CA ALA A 729 93.78 3.19 -3.73
C ALA A 729 94.25 4.63 -3.58
N ASP A 730 94.04 5.15 -2.39
CA ASP A 730 94.60 6.25 -1.61
C ASP A 730 93.64 7.39 -1.32
N ASP A 731 92.99 7.30 -0.19
CA ASP A 731 93.03 8.27 0.88
C ASP A 731 92.28 7.72 2.11
N ALA A 732 93.06 7.52 3.16
CA ALA A 732 92.56 7.20 4.50
C ALA A 732 91.89 8.35 5.15
N ASN A 733 90.83 8.01 5.82
CA ASN A 733 90.07 8.77 6.82
C ASN A 733 88.78 9.44 6.38
N THR A 734 87.71 8.59 6.40
CA THR A 734 86.45 8.93 7.04
C THR A 734 85.62 7.65 7.18
N ASP A 735 85.58 7.14 8.37
CA ASP A 735 84.70 6.05 8.83
C ASP A 735 83.23 6.52 8.78
N THR A 736 82.59 6.42 7.63
CA THR A 736 81.09 6.48 7.52
C THR A 736 80.59 5.09 7.33
N LYS A 737 80.57 4.29 8.39
CA LYS A 737 79.78 3.08 8.45
C LYS A 737 78.30 3.52 8.38
N SER A 738 77.69 3.44 7.17
CA SER A 738 76.23 3.43 7.05
C SER A 738 75.70 2.21 7.81
N PHE A 739 75.19 2.44 9.02
CA PHE A 739 74.56 1.37 9.82
C PHE A 739 73.30 0.96 9.09
N ARG A 740 73.29 -0.27 8.58
CA ARG A 740 72.20 -0.82 7.81
C ARG A 740 71.61 -1.99 8.57
N GLU A 741 70.56 -1.78 9.35
CA GLU A 741 69.79 -2.89 9.88
C GLU A 741 68.89 -3.44 8.73
N LYS A 742 69.19 -4.66 8.30
CA LYS A 742 68.40 -5.39 7.31
C LYS A 742 67.27 -6.14 8.00
N THR A 743 66.06 -6.04 7.42
CA THR A 743 64.88 -6.72 7.93
C THR A 743 64.47 -7.88 7.02
N MET A 744 63.88 -8.93 7.59
CA MET A 744 63.18 -9.97 6.83
C MET A 744 61.83 -9.40 6.37
N TYR A 745 61.42 -9.76 5.15
CA TYR A 745 60.13 -9.32 4.57
C TYR A 745 59.93 -7.78 4.48
N ARG A 746 60.97 -7.12 3.99
CA ARG A 746 61.06 -5.68 3.87
C ARG A 746 59.98 -5.09 2.98
N VAL A 747 59.30 -4.03 3.48
CA VAL A 747 58.29 -3.25 2.76
C VAL A 747 58.74 -1.89 2.29
N GLY A 748 59.94 -1.45 2.79
CA GLY A 748 60.48 -0.14 2.47
C GLY A 748 61.69 0.23 3.32
N TYR A 749 61.90 1.55 3.45
CA TYR A 749 62.97 2.12 4.28
C TYR A 749 62.39 3.12 5.28
N LYS A 750 62.98 3.19 6.48
CA LYS A 750 62.77 4.33 7.40
C LYS A 750 63.99 5.23 7.39
N VAL A 751 63.79 6.51 7.21
CA VAL A 751 64.84 7.52 7.22
C VAL A 751 64.90 8.13 8.61
N VAL A 752 66.05 8.08 9.24
CA VAL A 752 66.26 8.59 10.60
C VAL A 752 67.26 9.75 10.61
N ASN A 753 67.14 10.67 11.56
CA ASN A 753 68.10 11.74 11.81
C ASN A 753 69.40 11.15 12.32
N ALA A 754 70.53 11.63 11.77
CA ALA A 754 71.91 11.15 12.14
C ALA A 754 72.27 11.36 13.62
N GLN A 755 71.73 12.46 14.22
CA GLN A 755 72.06 12.88 15.59
C GLN A 755 71.15 12.29 16.65
N GLN A 756 69.81 12.31 16.40
CA GLN A 756 68.78 11.95 17.38
C GLN A 756 68.22 10.56 17.18
N ARG A 757 68.50 9.89 16.04
CA ARG A 757 67.91 8.62 15.60
C ARG A 757 66.38 8.64 15.53
N GLU A 758 65.76 9.81 15.50
CA GLU A 758 64.29 9.91 15.30
C GLU A 758 63.92 9.63 13.84
N THR A 759 62.82 8.94 13.67
CA THR A 759 62.29 8.63 12.33
C THR A 759 61.69 9.91 11.72
N LEU A 760 62.24 10.32 10.57
CA LEU A 760 61.80 11.50 9.83
C LEU A 760 60.71 11.17 8.83
N ARG A 761 60.82 10.04 8.14
CA ARG A 761 59.88 9.60 7.12
C ARG A 761 60.04 8.12 6.81
N TYR A 762 58.99 7.51 6.19
CA TYR A 762 59.04 6.15 5.67
C TYR A 762 58.93 6.16 4.15
N LEU A 763 59.78 5.37 3.48
CA LEU A 763 59.79 5.17 2.02
C LEU A 763 59.20 3.81 1.75
N PHE A 764 57.98 3.75 1.21
CA PHE A 764 57.22 2.51 1.03
C PHE A 764 57.26 2.05 -0.44
N PHE A 765 57.52 0.76 -0.68
CA PHE A 765 57.56 0.20 -2.03
C PHE A 765 56.15 0.12 -2.63
N LYS A 766 56.01 0.36 -3.94
CA LYS A 766 54.74 0.43 -4.61
C LYS A 766 53.93 -0.87 -4.56
N GLU A 767 54.56 -1.99 -4.74
CA GLU A 767 53.87 -3.29 -4.75
C GLU A 767 53.42 -3.69 -3.34
N GLN A 768 54.25 -3.52 -2.34
CA GLN A 768 53.85 -3.77 -0.94
C GLN A 768 52.78 -2.81 -0.47
N PHE A 769 52.79 -1.55 -0.94
CA PHE A 769 51.70 -0.60 -0.69
C PHE A 769 50.36 -1.16 -1.19
N LYS A 770 50.35 -1.70 -2.44
CA LYS A 770 49.12 -2.26 -3.00
C LYS A 770 48.70 -3.57 -2.32
N GLN A 771 49.63 -4.47 -2.07
CA GLN A 771 49.33 -5.83 -1.63
C GLN A 771 49.05 -5.91 -0.11
N GLU A 772 49.77 -5.10 0.69
CA GLU A 772 49.73 -5.22 2.13
C GLU A 772 49.03 -4.03 2.82
N LEU A 773 49.38 -2.80 2.45
CA LEU A 773 48.82 -1.61 3.11
C LEU A 773 47.38 -1.31 2.67
N CYS A 774 47.06 -1.60 1.42
CA CYS A 774 45.73 -1.31 0.83
C CYS A 774 44.75 -2.48 0.88
N THR A 775 45.01 -3.49 1.71
CA THR A 775 44.15 -4.67 1.81
C THR A 775 42.67 -4.25 2.03
N GLY A 776 41.77 -4.66 1.13
CA GLY A 776 40.36 -4.32 1.21
C GLY A 776 39.94 -2.96 0.57
N PHE A 777 40.90 -2.14 0.12
CA PHE A 777 40.66 -0.84 -0.49
C PHE A 777 41.33 -0.70 -1.86
N ASP A 778 40.79 0.17 -2.71
CA ASP A 778 41.46 0.55 -3.96
C ASP A 778 42.74 1.37 -3.68
N PRO A 779 43.92 0.90 -4.14
CA PRO A 779 45.18 1.60 -3.88
C PRO A 779 45.25 3.04 -4.34
N LYS A 780 44.52 3.39 -5.43
CA LYS A 780 44.45 4.76 -5.92
C LYS A 780 43.64 5.65 -4.98
N LYS A 781 42.58 5.10 -4.39
CA LYS A 781 41.76 5.81 -3.42
C LYS A 781 42.54 6.01 -2.12
N VAL A 782 43.19 4.96 -1.60
CA VAL A 782 44.04 5.05 -0.41
C VAL A 782 45.10 6.15 -0.56
N ALA A 783 45.82 6.18 -1.68
CA ALA A 783 46.85 7.18 -1.92
C ALA A 783 46.26 8.63 -2.03
N LYS A 784 45.04 8.81 -2.56
CA LYS A 784 44.35 10.11 -2.58
C LYS A 784 43.97 10.57 -1.18
N VAL A 785 43.41 9.64 -0.36
CA VAL A 785 43.01 9.94 1.02
C VAL A 785 44.24 10.35 1.85
N LEU A 786 45.31 9.56 1.79
CA LEU A 786 46.54 9.86 2.51
C LEU A 786 47.16 11.22 2.07
N LYS A 787 47.06 11.55 0.78
CA LYS A 787 47.48 12.86 0.27
C LYS A 787 46.57 13.98 0.79
N LYS A 788 45.22 13.79 0.79
CA LYS A 788 44.23 14.73 1.29
C LYS A 788 44.50 15.11 2.76
N HIS A 789 44.84 14.11 3.59
CA HIS A 789 45.14 14.29 5.02
C HIS A 789 46.59 14.61 5.33
N GLY A 790 47.45 14.83 4.32
CA GLY A 790 48.83 15.29 4.50
C GLY A 790 49.81 14.22 5.01
N TRP A 791 49.48 12.94 4.91
CA TRP A 791 50.33 11.81 5.37
C TRP A 791 51.41 11.40 4.35
N LEU A 792 51.24 11.82 3.08
CA LEU A 792 52.17 11.56 2.00
C LEU A 792 52.89 12.85 1.56
N ASP A 793 54.20 12.79 1.46
CA ASP A 793 54.98 13.77 0.75
C ASP A 793 54.97 13.45 -0.74
N CYS A 794 54.38 14.33 -1.51
CA CYS A 794 54.05 14.08 -2.91
C CYS A 794 54.88 15.00 -3.84
N ALA A 795 55.27 14.51 -5.03
CA ALA A 795 55.68 15.38 -6.11
C ALA A 795 54.46 16.06 -6.76
N ASN A 796 54.63 17.23 -7.39
CA ASN A 796 53.55 17.97 -8.03
C ASN A 796 52.71 17.07 -8.95
N GLY A 797 51.38 17.01 -8.65
CA GLY A 797 50.39 16.24 -9.42
C GLY A 797 50.38 14.72 -9.19
N LYS A 798 51.27 14.13 -8.35
CA LYS A 798 51.37 12.70 -8.10
C LYS A 798 51.13 12.35 -6.63
N THR A 799 50.92 11.08 -6.31
CA THR A 799 50.82 10.54 -4.96
C THR A 799 52.11 9.86 -4.52
N THR A 800 53.12 9.86 -5.35
CA THR A 800 54.46 9.28 -5.09
C THR A 800 55.53 10.33 -5.32
N LYS A 801 56.71 10.15 -4.71
CA LYS A 801 57.89 10.99 -4.82
C LYS A 801 59.10 10.18 -5.26
N GLN A 802 60.01 10.78 -6.00
CA GLN A 802 61.26 10.14 -6.37
C GLN A 802 62.27 10.26 -5.23
N GLU A 803 62.75 9.15 -4.76
CA GLU A 803 63.79 9.05 -3.68
C GLU A 803 64.90 8.11 -4.14
N ARG A 804 66.14 8.41 -3.69
CA ARG A 804 67.28 7.53 -3.93
C ARG A 804 67.30 6.40 -2.91
N THR A 805 67.45 5.16 -3.39
CA THR A 805 67.55 3.99 -2.53
C THR A 805 68.97 3.36 -2.69
N PRO A 806 69.48 2.65 -1.69
CA PRO A 806 70.80 2.02 -1.73
C PRO A 806 70.99 1.04 -2.89
N GLU A 807 69.93 0.49 -3.42
CA GLU A 807 69.95 -0.58 -4.42
C GLU A 807 69.76 -0.04 -5.85
N SER A 808 69.45 1.25 -6.00
CA SER A 808 69.15 1.85 -7.34
C SER A 808 70.07 3.01 -7.65
N LYS A 809 70.75 2.95 -8.81
CA LYS A 809 71.59 4.06 -9.34
C LYS A 809 70.74 5.32 -9.66
N ASN A 810 69.44 5.13 -10.04
CA ASN A 810 68.49 6.18 -10.36
C ASN A 810 67.46 6.36 -9.26
N PRO A 811 66.88 7.57 -9.06
CA PRO A 811 65.81 7.77 -8.12
C PRO A 811 64.58 6.91 -8.49
N VAL A 812 63.94 6.29 -7.50
CA VAL A 812 62.80 5.37 -7.65
C VAL A 812 61.53 6.08 -7.14
N TRP A 813 60.37 5.85 -7.80
CA TRP A 813 59.09 6.37 -7.34
C TRP A 813 58.55 5.52 -6.17
N LEU A 814 58.44 6.13 -4.98
CA LEU A 814 58.00 5.51 -3.73
C LEU A 814 56.84 6.30 -3.13
N TYR A 815 56.05 5.66 -2.27
CA TYR A 815 55.15 6.40 -1.36
C TYR A 815 55.97 6.87 -0.16
N VAL A 816 55.99 8.17 0.05
CA VAL A 816 56.81 8.79 1.11
C VAL A 816 55.87 9.25 2.21
N PHE A 817 55.89 8.56 3.34
CA PHE A 817 55.09 8.89 4.51
C PHE A 817 55.88 9.78 5.47
N ASN A 818 55.26 10.83 5.96
CA ASN A 818 55.79 11.63 7.06
C ASN A 818 55.28 11.11 8.43
N THR A 819 55.95 11.51 9.50
CA THR A 819 55.64 11.04 10.86
C THR A 819 54.44 11.76 11.49
N SER A 820 53.85 12.77 10.85
CA SER A 820 52.69 13.46 11.34
C SER A 820 51.48 12.54 11.50
N MET A 821 51.48 11.38 10.78
CA MET A 821 50.40 10.40 10.89
C MET A 821 50.24 9.81 12.31
N PHE A 822 51.28 9.82 13.15
CA PHE A 822 51.21 9.28 14.53
C PHE A 822 50.59 10.28 15.53
N SER A 823 50.72 11.59 15.26
CA SER A 823 50.13 12.66 16.07
C SER A 823 48.83 13.19 15.50
N TYR A 824 48.38 12.69 14.33
CA TYR A 824 47.22 13.18 13.63
C TYR A 824 45.93 12.69 14.33
N ASP A 825 45.04 13.61 14.71
CA ASP A 825 43.75 13.27 15.27
C ASP A 825 42.77 12.87 14.16
N ILE A 826 42.66 11.57 13.92
CA ILE A 826 41.82 11.00 12.88
C ILE A 826 40.34 11.33 13.16
N GLU A 827 39.92 11.31 14.42
CA GLU A 827 38.51 11.54 14.79
C GLU A 827 38.10 12.97 14.53
N LYS A 828 38.88 13.93 14.95
CA LYS A 828 38.59 15.35 14.74
C LYS A 828 38.68 15.73 13.26
N ALA A 829 39.62 15.20 12.52
CA ALA A 829 39.85 15.54 11.12
C ALA A 829 38.84 14.92 10.14
N THR A 830 38.15 13.85 10.55
CA THR A 830 37.14 13.18 9.74
C THR A 830 35.71 13.45 10.22
N ASN A 831 35.51 14.29 11.23
CA ASN A 831 34.19 14.71 11.72
C ASN A 831 34.07 16.23 11.70
N PRO A 832 33.60 16.84 10.59
CA PRO A 832 33.48 18.32 10.46
C PRO A 832 32.37 18.95 11.32
N TYR A 833 31.54 18.15 12.02
CA TYR A 833 30.35 18.65 12.74
C TYR A 833 30.50 18.70 14.27
N THR A 834 31.67 18.42 14.83
CA THR A 834 31.88 18.50 16.28
C THR A 834 31.74 19.92 16.85
N ASP A 835 31.84 20.95 16.04
CA ASP A 835 31.73 22.34 16.49
C ASP A 835 30.30 22.94 16.36
N GLU A 836 29.39 22.35 15.56
CA GLU A 836 28.01 22.85 15.36
C GLU A 836 26.97 22.30 16.35
N VAL A 837 27.26 21.22 17.05
CA VAL A 837 26.30 20.57 17.99
C VAL A 837 26.17 21.37 19.31
N ASN A 838 27.02 22.34 19.58
CA ASN A 838 26.99 23.16 20.81
C ASN A 838 26.36 24.56 20.66
N THR A 839 25.89 24.95 19.49
CA THR A 839 25.09 26.15 19.34
C THR A 839 23.63 25.78 19.14
N GLY A 840 22.86 25.96 20.22
CA GLY A 840 21.42 25.78 20.22
C GLY A 840 20.72 26.63 19.17
N THR A 841 20.52 26.08 17.99
CA THR A 841 19.54 26.58 17.05
C THR A 841 18.23 25.86 17.37
N THR A 842 17.39 26.53 18.12
CA THR A 842 15.95 26.26 18.23
C THR A 842 15.41 26.26 16.81
N ILE A 843 15.04 25.09 16.30
CA ILE A 843 14.29 25.00 15.06
C ILE A 843 12.85 25.35 15.43
N ASP A 844 12.41 26.54 15.03
CA ASP A 844 11.00 26.94 15.10
C ASP A 844 10.19 25.97 14.21
N ILE A 845 9.21 25.29 14.85
CA ILE A 845 8.32 24.25 14.29
C ILE A 845 7.17 24.89 13.50
#